data_388e4a43d8e4a9900ec06c751d6ccc54
#
_entry.id   388e4a43d8e4a9900ec06c751d6ccc54
#
_cell.length_a   1.000
_cell.length_b   1.000
_cell.length_c   1.000
_cell.angle_alpha   90.00
_cell.angle_beta   90.00
_cell.angle_gamma   90.00
#
_symmetry.space_group_name_H-M   'P 1'
#
loop_
_entity.id
_entity.type
_entity.pdbx_description
1 polymer ?
#
loop_
_entity_poly.entity_id
_entity_poly.type
_entity_poly.pdbx_seq_one_letter_code
_entity_poly.pdbx_strand_id
1 'polypeptide(L)'
;MKKNRNWIRQRRFAAMIMALSLTVVALIGQARAQEGNGGSGVVVADGFNSPQGVLVAPNGSIWVIDSGVGGINEASAVDPNTGELVTAKVGNTARVMEVQPDGTLTEISTLPSVMAGTDTTGGARLVILNGALYATSGVWTAAASEKALPNTASILEVRQGDVREIAQTWKIEKETNPDGFVFESHPYGMTAGPDDMLYVADAGANALLRVDPTSGAIDVVTMFEGVASPVPNPGRGGALESDPVPTGVTFGADGTIYVSLLPGFPFLPGAAKVVAVDLQSGDVSDFATGLTMLTDLRTGPDGELYAVQLGVFTDQGPVPDSGAILRIHAGATSEVLVDGLAFPTSIDFDANGNGYVTVNGVGAPGAGAVVRFDGLTDAVGQTIAAPEAPTPTPTPVEPASATETATPEPTLTPPAEENIPENGCANLPQRDALTEVLASVVGGADNGGFGFPMWATLVDRDGVVCVVTFSGIDRGDQWPGGRTISAQKANTANAFSLPGLALSTGNLYSAVQPGGSLFGLQASNPMDTSVAYFGSARDFGTEKDPMIGLRLGGVDVLGGGLALYDADGALLGGLGVSGDTSCTDHIIAWKVRDALGLDNVPRGVSPSGDDNIVFDIQVDKNGQRVSASGWGQPTCGLDEEKIVAGLPKSFPIGPNE
;
A
#
# COMPACT_ATOMS: atom_id res chain seq x y z
N MET A 1 -5.13 6.77 -38.95
CA MET A 1 -5.49 7.26 -37.61
C MET A 1 -6.24 6.18 -36.82
N LYS A 2 -5.65 5.03 -36.56
CA LYS A 2 -6.24 3.93 -35.74
C LYS A 2 -5.16 3.16 -34.92
N LYS A 3 -3.96 3.73 -34.73
CA LYS A 3 -2.87 3.07 -33.97
C LYS A 3 -2.65 3.58 -32.54
N ASN A 4 -3.34 4.67 -32.12
CA ASN A 4 -3.05 5.33 -30.82
C ASN A 4 -4.00 4.95 -29.66
N ARG A 5 -4.95 4.03 -29.83
CA ARG A 5 -5.90 3.69 -28.74
C ARG A 5 -5.46 2.53 -27.84
N ASN A 6 -4.49 1.71 -28.26
CA ASN A 6 -4.02 0.58 -27.45
C ASN A 6 -2.83 0.93 -26.53
N TRP A 7 -2.19 2.07 -26.75
CA TRP A 7 -1.05 2.49 -25.98
C TRP A 7 -1.43 3.09 -24.60
N ILE A 8 -2.63 3.65 -24.48
CA ILE A 8 -3.15 4.27 -23.25
C ILE A 8 -3.60 3.21 -22.21
N ARG A 9 -3.94 1.99 -22.61
CA ARG A 9 -4.37 0.92 -21.71
C ARG A 9 -3.22 0.17 -21.01
N GLN A 10 -2.00 0.28 -21.48
CA GLN A 10 -0.82 -0.39 -20.89
C GLN A 10 -0.06 0.47 -19.87
N ARG A 11 -0.45 1.74 -19.67
CA ARG A 11 0.25 2.69 -18.79
C ARG A 11 -0.31 2.83 -17.38
N ARG A 12 -1.20 1.95 -16.95
CA ARG A 12 -1.99 2.15 -15.73
C ARG A 12 -1.32 1.81 -14.40
N PHE A 13 -0.01 1.53 -14.39
CA PHE A 13 0.65 1.07 -13.15
C PHE A 13 2.01 1.72 -12.83
N ALA A 14 2.45 2.70 -13.58
CA ALA A 14 3.83 3.19 -13.48
C ALA A 14 4.02 4.44 -12.63
N ALA A 15 2.97 5.05 -12.12
CA ALA A 15 3.04 6.24 -11.28
C ALA A 15 2.64 5.92 -9.83
N MET A 16 3.27 4.92 -9.22
CA MET A 16 3.08 4.59 -7.82
C MET A 16 4.34 4.93 -7.04
N ILE A 17 4.75 6.18 -7.13
CA ILE A 17 5.81 6.73 -6.31
C ILE A 17 5.20 7.65 -5.28
N MET A 18 5.18 7.12 -4.05
CA MET A 18 5.10 7.84 -2.80
C MET A 18 3.99 8.89 -2.67
N ALA A 19 2.77 8.46 -2.78
CA ALA A 19 1.66 9.16 -2.20
C ALA A 19 0.72 8.12 -1.60
N LEU A 20 0.89 7.92 -0.33
CA LEU A 20 0.11 7.01 0.47
C LEU A 20 -1.18 7.68 0.89
N SER A 21 -2.30 7.29 0.31
CA SER A 21 -3.58 7.70 0.87
C SER A 21 -3.90 6.88 2.11
N LEU A 22 -3.68 7.50 3.22
CA LEU A 22 -4.28 7.14 4.48
C LEU A 22 -5.61 7.89 4.60
N THR A 23 -6.70 7.17 4.46
CA THR A 23 -7.94 7.60 5.12
C THR A 23 -7.73 7.41 6.62
N VAL A 24 -6.81 8.19 7.18
CA VAL A 24 -6.72 8.36 8.63
C VAL A 24 -7.93 9.18 9.02
N VAL A 25 -8.91 8.54 9.62
CA VAL A 25 -9.88 9.22 10.46
C VAL A 25 -9.07 10.11 11.39
N ALA A 26 -9.26 11.42 11.25
CA ALA A 26 -8.60 12.43 12.06
C ALA A 26 -8.94 12.19 13.54
N LEU A 27 -8.11 11.42 14.21
CA LEU A 27 -7.91 11.56 15.63
C LEU A 27 -7.13 12.87 15.78
N ILE A 28 -7.80 13.90 16.23
CA ILE A 28 -7.15 15.08 16.83
C ILE A 28 -6.43 14.55 18.08
N GLY A 29 -5.31 13.86 17.86
CA GLY A 29 -4.35 13.56 18.89
C GLY A 29 -3.53 14.81 19.08
N GLN A 30 -3.67 15.50 20.23
CA GLN A 30 -2.63 16.40 20.69
C GLN A 30 -1.32 15.62 20.60
N ALA A 31 -0.29 16.24 19.98
CA ALA A 31 1.05 15.70 19.97
C ALA A 31 1.46 15.40 21.41
N ARG A 32 1.41 14.12 21.79
CA ARG A 32 1.90 13.64 23.08
C ARG A 32 3.36 13.29 22.91
N ALA A 33 4.15 13.44 23.97
CA ALA A 33 5.47 12.86 24.04
C ALA A 33 5.36 11.39 23.63
N GLN A 34 6.08 11.00 22.58
CA GLN A 34 6.03 9.65 22.04
C GLN A 34 7.03 8.81 22.85
N GLU A 35 6.54 7.82 23.58
CA GLU A 35 7.38 6.89 24.33
C GLU A 35 7.72 5.72 23.39
N GLY A 36 8.93 5.71 22.84
CA GLY A 36 9.51 4.56 22.14
C GLY A 36 10.59 3.90 23.01
N ASN A 37 11.13 2.76 22.57
CA ASN A 37 12.22 2.05 23.28
C ASN A 37 13.51 2.87 23.43
N GLY A 38 13.67 3.97 22.69
CA GLY A 38 14.89 4.83 22.66
C GLY A 38 14.78 6.15 23.43
N GLY A 39 13.77 6.34 24.29
CA GLY A 39 13.56 7.56 25.07
C GLY A 39 12.30 8.35 24.65
N SER A 40 11.78 9.20 25.56
CA SER A 40 10.63 10.04 25.27
C SER A 40 11.06 11.23 24.40
N GLY A 41 10.59 11.27 23.14
CA GLY A 41 10.76 12.43 22.25
C GLY A 41 10.02 13.66 22.77
N VAL A 42 10.59 14.83 22.56
CA VAL A 42 9.98 16.13 22.91
C VAL A 42 9.47 16.80 21.64
N VAL A 43 8.17 17.09 21.55
CA VAL A 43 7.63 17.90 20.47
C VAL A 43 8.17 19.33 20.58
N VAL A 44 8.90 19.78 19.57
CA VAL A 44 9.49 21.15 19.53
C VAL A 44 8.66 22.10 18.69
N ALA A 45 7.88 21.59 17.75
CA ALA A 45 6.92 22.35 16.97
C ALA A 45 5.86 21.42 16.36
N ASP A 46 4.66 21.94 16.11
CA ASP A 46 3.55 21.22 15.45
C ASP A 46 2.76 22.11 14.49
N GLY A 47 1.70 21.60 13.90
CA GLY A 47 0.86 22.37 12.97
C GLY A 47 1.33 22.35 11.51
N PHE A 48 2.20 21.42 11.13
CA PHE A 48 2.66 21.26 9.75
C PHE A 48 1.66 20.47 8.89
N ASN A 49 1.67 20.76 7.59
CA ASN A 49 0.84 20.08 6.58
C ASN A 49 1.69 19.01 5.85
N SER A 50 1.74 17.80 6.40
CA SER A 50 2.58 16.72 5.87
C SER A 50 4.05 17.16 5.75
N PRO A 51 4.78 17.36 6.88
CA PRO A 51 6.18 17.78 6.86
C PRO A 51 7.05 16.70 6.22
N GLN A 52 7.90 17.08 5.28
CA GLN A 52 8.76 16.18 4.53
C GLN A 52 10.24 16.32 4.88
N GLY A 53 10.65 17.48 5.37
CA GLY A 53 12.05 17.72 5.67
C GLY A 53 12.25 18.62 6.90
N VAL A 54 13.25 18.27 7.71
CA VAL A 54 13.78 19.11 8.78
C VAL A 54 15.25 19.39 8.50
N LEU A 55 15.70 20.61 8.82
CA LEU A 55 17.10 21.03 8.72
C LEU A 55 17.50 21.77 10.00
N VAL A 56 18.56 21.32 10.64
CA VAL A 56 19.16 21.98 11.79
C VAL A 56 20.43 22.70 11.32
N ALA A 57 20.35 24.02 11.26
CA ALA A 57 21.47 24.83 10.83
C ALA A 57 22.60 24.87 11.89
N PRO A 58 23.87 25.10 11.50
CA PRO A 58 25.01 25.17 12.43
C PRO A 58 24.86 26.20 13.55
N ASN A 59 24.01 27.23 13.36
CA ASN A 59 23.69 28.25 14.38
C ASN A 59 22.57 27.80 15.34
N GLY A 60 22.01 26.59 15.17
CA GLY A 60 20.93 26.03 15.96
C GLY A 60 19.51 26.41 15.50
N SER A 61 19.35 27.17 14.43
CA SER A 61 18.04 27.40 13.81
C SER A 61 17.50 26.10 13.23
N ILE A 62 16.21 25.83 13.44
CA ILE A 62 15.52 24.65 12.90
C ILE A 62 14.56 25.12 11.82
N TRP A 63 14.68 24.53 10.63
CA TRP A 63 13.78 24.81 9.51
C TRP A 63 13.07 23.54 9.09
N VAL A 64 11.79 23.71 8.70
CA VAL A 64 10.92 22.60 8.30
C VAL A 64 10.27 22.95 6.97
N ILE A 65 10.21 21.97 6.08
CA ILE A 65 9.48 22.09 4.82
C ILE A 65 8.33 21.09 4.81
N ASP A 66 7.13 21.58 4.43
CA ASP A 66 5.93 20.76 4.32
C ASP A 66 5.39 20.71 2.88
N SER A 67 4.53 19.70 2.59
CA SER A 67 3.93 19.52 1.26
C SER A 67 2.74 20.45 0.99
N GLY A 68 2.20 21.13 2.02
CA GLY A 68 1.03 21.98 1.89
C GLY A 68 -0.29 21.21 1.77
N VAL A 69 -1.28 21.85 1.13
CA VAL A 69 -2.67 21.35 1.04
C VAL A 69 -3.27 21.53 -0.37
N GLY A 70 -2.44 21.58 -1.41
CA GLY A 70 -2.88 21.93 -2.76
C GLY A 70 -3.27 23.40 -2.85
N GLY A 71 -4.44 23.72 -3.39
CA GLY A 71 -4.91 25.12 -3.52
C GLY A 71 -6.28 25.22 -4.17
N ILE A 72 -6.56 26.42 -4.73
CA ILE A 72 -7.87 26.73 -5.34
C ILE A 72 -7.86 26.61 -6.87
N ASN A 73 -6.69 26.51 -7.49
CA ASN A 73 -6.57 26.32 -8.92
C ASN A 73 -6.64 24.83 -9.25
N GLU A 74 -6.89 24.52 -10.52
CA GLU A 74 -6.97 23.16 -11.00
C GLU A 74 -5.92 22.89 -12.08
N ALA A 75 -5.36 21.69 -12.06
CA ALA A 75 -4.48 21.17 -13.10
C ALA A 75 -4.70 19.67 -13.27
N SER A 76 -4.29 19.12 -14.40
CA SER A 76 -4.22 17.67 -14.54
C SER A 76 -3.00 17.15 -13.78
N ALA A 77 -3.18 16.13 -12.99
CA ALA A 77 -2.11 15.38 -12.34
C ALA A 77 -2.46 13.89 -12.30
N VAL A 78 -1.50 13.04 -12.01
CA VAL A 78 -1.74 11.61 -11.78
C VAL A 78 -1.99 11.40 -10.30
N ASP A 79 -3.10 10.73 -9.98
CA ASP A 79 -3.36 10.26 -8.62
C ASP A 79 -2.38 9.12 -8.31
N PRO A 80 -1.48 9.29 -7.35
CA PRO A 80 -0.42 8.31 -7.11
C PRO A 80 -0.95 6.96 -6.59
N ASN A 81 -2.14 6.92 -5.99
CA ASN A 81 -2.72 5.67 -5.49
C ASN A 81 -3.37 4.84 -6.59
N THR A 82 -3.98 5.51 -7.57
CA THR A 82 -4.71 4.82 -8.64
C THR A 82 -3.95 4.79 -9.96
N GLY A 83 -2.94 5.65 -10.13
CA GLY A 83 -2.25 5.87 -11.40
C GLY A 83 -3.14 6.52 -12.46
N GLU A 84 -4.31 7.04 -12.10
CA GLU A 84 -5.26 7.67 -13.03
C GLU A 84 -5.02 9.18 -13.13
N LEU A 85 -5.30 9.72 -14.32
CA LEU A 85 -5.29 11.15 -14.53
C LEU A 85 -6.52 11.78 -13.87
N VAL A 86 -6.28 12.67 -12.91
CA VAL A 86 -7.32 13.36 -12.14
C VAL A 86 -7.19 14.87 -12.27
N THR A 87 -8.24 15.59 -11.91
CA THR A 87 -8.16 17.03 -11.67
C THR A 87 -7.62 17.28 -10.27
N ALA A 88 -6.36 17.71 -10.19
CA ALA A 88 -5.70 18.05 -8.93
C ALA A 88 -5.97 19.50 -8.54
N LYS A 89 -5.97 19.76 -7.24
CA LYS A 89 -5.96 21.10 -6.68
C LYS A 89 -4.54 21.60 -6.53
N VAL A 90 -4.24 22.78 -7.05
CA VAL A 90 -2.88 23.34 -7.06
C VAL A 90 -2.85 24.76 -6.50
N GLY A 91 -1.77 25.08 -5.81
CA GLY A 91 -1.52 26.42 -5.22
C GLY A 91 -0.14 26.50 -4.60
N ASN A 92 0.19 27.64 -4.01
CA ASN A 92 1.44 27.83 -3.27
C ASN A 92 1.15 27.71 -1.77
N THR A 93 0.90 26.48 -1.32
CA THR A 93 0.55 26.18 0.09
C THR A 93 1.56 25.28 0.80
N ALA A 94 2.54 24.72 0.08
CA ALA A 94 3.72 24.13 0.69
C ALA A 94 4.56 25.23 1.32
N ARG A 95 5.15 25.02 2.49
CA ARG A 95 5.77 26.08 3.29
C ARG A 95 7.19 25.69 3.70
N VAL A 96 8.06 26.69 3.72
CA VAL A 96 9.32 26.65 4.49
C VAL A 96 9.12 27.48 5.73
N MET A 97 9.26 26.87 6.89
CA MET A 97 9.01 27.45 8.20
C MET A 97 10.29 27.44 9.05
N GLU A 98 10.57 28.51 9.77
CA GLU A 98 11.57 28.53 10.84
C GLU A 98 10.86 28.28 12.18
N VAL A 99 11.37 27.32 12.94
CA VAL A 99 10.90 27.03 14.30
C VAL A 99 11.63 27.93 15.28
N GLN A 100 10.89 28.78 15.96
CA GLN A 100 11.43 29.66 17.00
C GLN A 100 11.72 28.89 18.29
N PRO A 101 12.59 29.42 19.20
CA PRO A 101 12.94 28.73 20.45
C PRO A 101 11.74 28.43 21.36
N ASP A 102 10.63 29.14 21.23
CA ASP A 102 9.38 28.89 21.96
C ASP A 102 8.41 27.94 21.24
N GLY A 103 8.83 27.35 20.11
CA GLY A 103 8.03 26.44 19.29
C GLY A 103 7.10 27.13 18.29
N THR A 104 7.05 28.48 18.28
CA THR A 104 6.25 29.20 17.28
C THR A 104 6.87 29.09 15.89
N LEU A 105 6.02 29.10 14.86
CA LEU A 105 6.42 28.98 13.46
C LEU A 105 6.44 30.33 12.77
N THR A 106 7.56 30.62 12.10
CA THR A 106 7.70 31.79 11.21
C THR A 106 7.79 31.31 9.78
N GLU A 107 6.85 31.72 8.93
CA GLU A 107 6.89 31.37 7.50
C GLU A 107 8.02 32.16 6.81
N ILE A 108 8.92 31.44 6.16
CA ILE A 108 10.01 32.00 5.35
C ILE A 108 9.55 32.22 3.92
N SER A 109 8.94 31.18 3.32
CA SER A 109 8.43 31.23 1.95
C SER A 109 7.41 30.12 1.69
N THR A 110 6.67 30.26 0.59
CA THR A 110 5.76 29.23 0.09
C THR A 110 6.23 28.65 -1.24
N LEU A 111 5.89 27.39 -1.50
CA LEU A 111 6.22 26.64 -2.70
C LEU A 111 4.94 26.05 -3.31
N PRO A 112 5.01 25.59 -4.58
CA PRO A 112 3.92 24.84 -5.19
C PRO A 112 3.53 23.62 -4.37
N SER A 113 2.23 23.39 -4.30
CA SER A 113 1.59 22.24 -3.70
C SER A 113 0.55 21.70 -4.66
N VAL A 114 0.57 20.39 -4.90
CA VAL A 114 -0.35 19.68 -5.79
C VAL A 114 -1.05 18.58 -5.00
N MET A 115 -2.36 18.67 -4.87
CA MET A 115 -3.19 17.63 -4.23
C MET A 115 -3.95 16.86 -5.31
N ALA A 116 -3.53 15.63 -5.55
CA ALA A 116 -4.14 14.67 -6.48
C ALA A 116 -4.76 13.52 -5.69
N GLY A 117 -6.08 13.33 -5.80
CA GLY A 117 -6.79 12.42 -4.91
C GLY A 117 -6.74 12.89 -3.45
N THR A 118 -6.20 12.07 -2.57
CA THR A 118 -6.00 12.37 -1.15
C THR A 118 -4.58 12.80 -0.81
N ASP A 119 -3.66 12.70 -1.77
CA ASP A 119 -2.25 12.93 -1.54
C ASP A 119 -1.79 14.29 -2.00
N THR A 120 -0.81 14.83 -1.27
CA THR A 120 -0.27 16.15 -1.54
C THR A 120 1.24 16.07 -1.71
N THR A 121 1.72 16.58 -2.84
CA THR A 121 3.15 16.77 -3.12
C THR A 121 3.49 18.25 -3.12
N GLY A 122 4.68 18.58 -2.64
CA GLY A 122 5.14 19.97 -2.51
C GLY A 122 6.62 20.00 -2.15
N GLY A 123 7.01 20.78 -1.14
CA GLY A 123 8.38 20.79 -0.65
C GLY A 123 8.79 19.47 0.00
N ALA A 124 10.03 19.01 -0.23
CA ALA A 124 10.50 17.75 0.33
C ALA A 124 11.76 17.87 1.20
N ARG A 125 12.85 18.46 0.72
CA ARG A 125 14.11 18.57 1.49
C ARG A 125 14.66 20.00 1.47
N LEU A 126 15.43 20.30 2.51
CA LEU A 126 16.16 21.56 2.68
C LEU A 126 17.66 21.27 2.82
N VAL A 127 18.49 22.15 2.26
CA VAL A 127 19.93 22.14 2.47
C VAL A 127 20.49 23.56 2.44
N ILE A 128 21.54 23.81 3.24
CA ILE A 128 22.32 25.04 3.16
C ILE A 128 23.63 24.76 2.41
N LEU A 129 23.88 25.56 1.38
CA LEU A 129 25.16 25.55 0.66
C LEU A 129 25.65 26.98 0.48
N ASN A 130 26.87 27.28 0.93
CA ASN A 130 27.49 28.62 0.86
C ASN A 130 26.60 29.75 1.43
N GLY A 131 25.83 29.46 2.49
CA GLY A 131 24.96 30.42 3.17
C GLY A 131 23.61 30.66 2.48
N ALA A 132 23.34 30.04 1.35
CA ALA A 132 22.04 30.03 0.69
C ALA A 132 21.25 28.78 1.08
N LEU A 133 19.93 28.92 1.26
CA LEU A 133 19.00 27.83 1.53
C LEU A 133 18.39 27.35 0.22
N TYR A 134 18.44 26.04 0.00
CA TYR A 134 17.85 25.38 -1.17
C TYR A 134 16.78 24.37 -0.73
N ALA A 135 15.77 24.18 -1.59
CA ALA A 135 14.69 23.23 -1.40
C ALA A 135 14.46 22.37 -2.66
N THR A 136 14.10 21.13 -2.47
CA THR A 136 13.49 20.30 -3.52
C THR A 136 11.98 20.52 -3.54
N SER A 137 11.34 20.47 -4.72
CA SER A 137 9.93 20.82 -4.86
C SER A 137 9.21 19.99 -5.90
N GLY A 138 8.19 19.29 -5.47
CA GLY A 138 7.12 18.67 -6.25
C GLY A 138 7.55 17.51 -7.15
N VAL A 139 6.55 16.87 -7.72
CA VAL A 139 6.66 15.80 -8.70
C VAL A 139 6.04 16.25 -10.02
N TRP A 140 6.54 15.75 -11.14
CA TRP A 140 5.91 15.89 -12.42
C TRP A 140 6.07 14.65 -13.29
N THR A 141 5.02 14.34 -14.07
CA THR A 141 5.00 13.19 -14.97
C THR A 141 4.42 13.57 -16.34
N ALA A 142 4.91 12.97 -17.40
CA ALA A 142 4.40 13.17 -18.76
C ALA A 142 2.93 12.77 -18.92
N ALA A 143 2.41 11.92 -18.05
CA ALA A 143 0.98 11.57 -18.05
C ALA A 143 0.09 12.75 -17.69
N ALA A 144 0.56 13.66 -16.83
CA ALA A 144 -0.16 14.88 -16.47
C ALA A 144 -0.08 15.93 -17.59
N SER A 145 1.13 16.26 -18.03
CA SER A 145 1.38 17.22 -19.12
C SER A 145 2.85 17.16 -19.55
N GLU A 146 3.13 17.51 -20.80
CA GLU A 146 4.51 17.68 -21.28
C GLU A 146 5.25 18.86 -20.62
N LYS A 147 4.54 19.82 -20.06
CA LYS A 147 5.10 21.00 -19.40
C LYS A 147 4.75 20.95 -17.91
N ALA A 148 5.75 20.89 -17.06
CA ALA A 148 5.58 20.97 -15.62
C ALA A 148 4.99 22.35 -15.20
N LEU A 149 4.30 22.36 -14.07
CA LEU A 149 3.94 23.60 -13.42
C LEU A 149 5.20 24.36 -12.97
N PRO A 150 5.16 25.69 -12.92
CA PRO A 150 6.32 26.45 -12.44
C PRO A 150 6.77 26.00 -11.06
N ASN A 151 8.09 25.88 -10.87
CA ASN A 151 8.72 25.46 -9.62
C ASN A 151 8.33 24.06 -9.11
N THR A 152 7.76 23.19 -9.95
CA THR A 152 7.56 21.76 -9.64
C THR A 152 8.61 20.91 -10.33
N ALA A 153 8.96 19.75 -9.77
CA ALA A 153 10.09 18.93 -10.18
C ALA A 153 11.35 19.81 -10.36
N SER A 154 11.68 20.57 -9.31
CA SER A 154 12.67 21.66 -9.38
C SER A 154 13.49 21.74 -8.10
N ILE A 155 14.70 22.30 -8.26
CA ILE A 155 15.54 22.77 -7.16
C ILE A 155 15.36 24.27 -7.06
N LEU A 156 14.99 24.75 -5.88
CA LEU A 156 14.66 26.13 -5.60
C LEU A 156 15.65 26.74 -4.61
N GLU A 157 16.11 27.94 -4.83
CA GLU A 157 16.71 28.77 -3.79
C GLU A 157 15.58 29.46 -3.00
N VAL A 158 15.55 29.25 -1.70
CA VAL A 158 14.55 29.81 -0.78
C VAL A 158 15.04 31.17 -0.27
N ARG A 159 14.18 32.18 -0.39
CA ARG A 159 14.41 33.55 0.10
C ARG A 159 13.21 33.98 0.94
N GLN A 160 13.42 35.01 1.73
CA GLN A 160 12.31 35.59 2.51
C GLN A 160 11.17 36.07 1.58
N GLY A 161 10.04 35.41 1.66
CA GLY A 161 8.82 35.71 0.89
C GLY A 161 8.85 35.31 -0.59
N ASP A 162 9.90 34.63 -1.08
CA ASP A 162 10.03 34.27 -2.49
C ASP A 162 10.89 33.02 -2.67
N VAL A 163 10.77 32.38 -3.85
CA VAL A 163 11.65 31.28 -4.29
C VAL A 163 12.15 31.52 -5.70
N ARG A 164 13.39 31.14 -5.95
CA ARG A 164 13.99 31.22 -7.29
C ARG A 164 14.29 29.81 -7.79
N GLU A 165 13.71 29.43 -8.94
CA GLU A 165 14.09 28.18 -9.60
C GLU A 165 15.55 28.23 -10.04
N ILE A 166 16.33 27.26 -9.56
CA ILE A 166 17.74 27.07 -9.94
C ILE A 166 17.82 26.10 -11.11
N ALA A 167 17.15 24.96 -10.98
CA ALA A 167 17.18 23.89 -11.97
C ALA A 167 15.84 23.15 -11.94
N GLN A 168 15.37 22.72 -13.11
CA GLN A 168 14.17 21.90 -13.26
C GLN A 168 14.60 20.49 -13.68
N THR A 169 14.44 19.52 -12.76
CA THR A 169 14.85 18.13 -12.99
C THR A 169 13.96 17.45 -14.04
N TRP A 170 12.67 17.85 -14.14
CA TRP A 170 11.78 17.42 -15.22
C TRP A 170 12.37 17.63 -16.63
N LYS A 171 13.19 18.64 -16.81
CA LYS A 171 13.79 18.91 -18.12
C LYS A 171 14.75 17.80 -18.54
N ILE A 172 15.59 17.33 -17.62
CA ILE A 172 16.51 16.20 -17.87
C ILE A 172 15.70 14.92 -18.16
N GLU A 173 14.68 14.65 -17.35
CA GLU A 173 13.82 13.49 -17.53
C GLU A 173 13.15 13.51 -18.90
N LYS A 174 12.56 14.66 -19.28
CA LYS A 174 11.90 14.80 -20.58
C LYS A 174 12.84 14.68 -21.78
N GLU A 175 14.06 15.22 -21.68
CA GLU A 175 15.03 15.24 -22.78
C GLU A 175 15.78 13.92 -22.94
N THR A 176 16.08 13.23 -21.86
CA THR A 176 16.98 12.07 -21.86
C THR A 176 16.34 10.78 -21.37
N ASN A 177 15.30 10.87 -20.50
CA ASN A 177 14.70 9.70 -19.82
C ASN A 177 15.79 8.72 -19.36
N PRO A 178 16.58 9.07 -18.33
CA PRO A 178 17.83 8.35 -18.03
C PRO A 178 17.62 6.88 -17.71
N ASP A 179 16.52 6.53 -17.02
CA ASP A 179 16.21 5.14 -16.66
C ASP A 179 15.50 4.37 -17.80
N GLY A 180 15.04 5.07 -18.85
CA GLY A 180 14.39 4.47 -20.02
C GLY A 180 12.97 3.97 -19.79
N PHE A 181 12.36 4.29 -18.66
CA PHE A 181 11.04 3.81 -18.27
C PHE A 181 9.96 4.90 -18.31
N VAL A 182 9.37 5.22 -17.18
CA VAL A 182 8.29 6.22 -17.08
C VAL A 182 8.91 7.61 -17.02
N PHE A 183 8.41 8.52 -17.84
CA PHE A 183 8.82 9.93 -17.77
C PHE A 183 8.23 10.57 -16.52
N GLU A 184 8.99 10.54 -15.45
CA GLU A 184 8.63 11.13 -14.16
C GLU A 184 9.88 11.66 -13.46
N SER A 185 9.76 12.83 -12.82
CA SER A 185 10.82 13.41 -12.00
C SER A 185 10.22 13.87 -10.67
N HIS A 186 10.86 13.46 -9.59
CA HIS A 186 10.53 13.82 -8.22
C HIS A 186 11.81 14.05 -7.42
N PRO A 187 12.42 15.24 -7.52
CA PRO A 187 13.59 15.57 -6.71
C PRO A 187 13.17 15.56 -5.25
N TYR A 188 13.53 14.49 -4.53
CA TYR A 188 13.09 14.25 -3.16
C TYR A 188 14.21 14.51 -2.15
N GLY A 189 15.26 13.70 -2.14
CA GLY A 189 16.43 13.87 -1.28
C GLY A 189 17.41 14.88 -1.80
N MET A 190 18.12 15.60 -0.91
CA MET A 190 19.17 16.54 -1.32
C MET A 190 20.23 16.71 -0.24
N THR A 191 21.50 16.81 -0.67
CA THR A 191 22.64 17.16 0.18
C THR A 191 23.60 18.08 -0.53
N ALA A 192 24.38 18.86 0.23
CA ALA A 192 25.47 19.68 -0.30
C ALA A 192 26.76 18.85 -0.42
N GLY A 193 27.40 18.92 -1.57
CA GLY A 193 28.67 18.27 -1.80
C GLY A 193 29.87 19.09 -1.39
N PRO A 194 31.03 18.45 -1.18
CA PRO A 194 32.30 19.12 -0.86
C PRO A 194 32.87 19.94 -2.05
N ASP A 195 32.27 19.80 -3.22
CA ASP A 195 32.62 20.48 -4.48
C ASP A 195 31.70 21.66 -4.79
N ASP A 196 30.98 22.19 -3.80
CA ASP A 196 30.01 23.29 -3.91
C ASP A 196 28.83 22.96 -4.86
N MET A 197 28.53 21.68 -5.09
CA MET A 197 27.38 21.22 -5.86
C MET A 197 26.28 20.68 -4.95
N LEU A 198 25.07 20.59 -5.49
CA LEU A 198 23.93 19.91 -4.85
C LEU A 198 23.81 18.51 -5.44
N TYR A 199 23.69 17.52 -4.57
CA TYR A 199 23.40 16.14 -4.96
C TYR A 199 21.96 15.80 -4.61
N VAL A 200 21.20 15.33 -5.61
CA VAL A 200 19.75 15.19 -5.53
C VAL A 200 19.36 13.75 -5.84
N ALA A 201 18.69 13.09 -4.91
CA ALA A 201 18.02 11.83 -5.16
C ALA A 201 16.66 12.13 -5.82
N ASP A 202 16.56 11.86 -7.13
CA ASP A 202 15.32 12.03 -7.89
C ASP A 202 14.56 10.71 -7.88
N ALA A 203 13.54 10.63 -7.03
CA ALA A 203 12.75 9.44 -6.78
C ALA A 203 11.93 9.00 -8.00
N GLY A 204 11.51 9.96 -8.85
CA GLY A 204 10.76 9.67 -10.07
C GLY A 204 11.66 9.19 -11.22
N ALA A 205 12.79 9.83 -11.39
CA ALA A 205 13.78 9.47 -12.42
C ALA A 205 14.66 8.28 -12.04
N ASN A 206 14.51 7.73 -10.83
CA ASN A 206 15.35 6.64 -10.30
C ASN A 206 16.86 6.94 -10.39
N ALA A 207 17.26 8.19 -10.16
CA ALA A 207 18.61 8.69 -10.44
C ALA A 207 19.21 9.49 -9.28
N LEU A 208 20.53 9.52 -9.21
CA LEU A 208 21.30 10.51 -8.48
C LEU A 208 21.75 11.60 -9.45
N LEU A 209 21.32 12.84 -9.18
CA LEU A 209 21.66 14.01 -9.97
C LEU A 209 22.68 14.87 -9.23
N ARG A 210 23.55 15.55 -9.99
CA ARG A 210 24.47 16.59 -9.52
C ARG A 210 24.08 17.91 -10.16
N VAL A 211 23.81 18.92 -9.35
CA VAL A 211 23.28 20.21 -9.79
C VAL A 211 24.25 21.32 -9.40
N ASP A 212 24.65 22.12 -10.38
CA ASP A 212 25.40 23.36 -10.14
C ASP A 212 24.42 24.48 -9.74
N PRO A 213 24.42 24.95 -8.49
CA PRO A 213 23.47 25.97 -8.05
C PRO A 213 23.73 27.34 -8.67
N THR A 214 24.89 27.56 -9.31
CA THR A 214 25.25 28.82 -9.95
C THR A 214 24.73 28.90 -11.37
N SER A 215 24.91 27.84 -12.15
CA SER A 215 24.51 27.81 -13.57
C SER A 215 23.15 27.13 -13.81
N GLY A 216 22.67 26.32 -12.86
CA GLY A 216 21.50 25.47 -13.02
C GLY A 216 21.73 24.22 -13.89
N ALA A 217 23.01 23.92 -14.21
CA ALA A 217 23.35 22.72 -14.95
C ALA A 217 23.09 21.46 -14.11
N ILE A 218 22.57 20.42 -14.76
CA ILE A 218 22.25 19.11 -14.13
C ILE A 218 23.04 18.05 -14.87
N ASP A 219 23.79 17.25 -14.12
CA ASP A 219 24.43 16.01 -14.60
C ASP A 219 23.77 14.80 -13.91
N VAL A 220 23.55 13.72 -14.68
CA VAL A 220 23.17 12.42 -14.12
C VAL A 220 24.43 11.71 -13.65
N VAL A 221 24.57 11.49 -12.33
CA VAL A 221 25.71 10.78 -11.74
C VAL A 221 25.56 9.29 -11.97
N THR A 222 24.40 8.73 -11.63
CA THR A 222 24.08 7.32 -11.84
C THR A 222 22.57 7.12 -11.83
N MET A 223 22.14 5.97 -12.36
CA MET A 223 20.77 5.46 -12.25
C MET A 223 20.77 4.22 -11.37
N PHE A 224 19.69 4.04 -10.63
CA PHE A 224 19.55 2.87 -9.77
C PHE A 224 18.77 1.77 -10.49
N GLU A 225 19.28 0.55 -10.40
CA GLU A 225 18.60 -0.63 -10.92
C GLU A 225 17.35 -0.97 -10.09
N GLY A 226 16.36 -1.61 -10.74
CA GLY A 226 15.17 -2.11 -10.06
C GLY A 226 15.52 -3.08 -8.94
N VAL A 227 14.69 -3.10 -7.93
CA VAL A 227 14.81 -4.02 -6.79
C VAL A 227 13.92 -5.23 -7.04
N ALA A 228 14.44 -6.45 -6.82
CA ALA A 228 13.68 -7.67 -7.04
C ALA A 228 12.31 -7.64 -6.32
N SER A 229 11.26 -7.99 -7.05
CA SER A 229 9.87 -7.98 -6.58
C SER A 229 9.16 -9.25 -7.05
N PRO A 230 8.28 -9.85 -6.25
CA PRO A 230 7.45 -10.96 -6.70
C PRO A 230 6.32 -10.54 -7.64
N VAL A 231 6.08 -9.23 -7.78
CA VAL A 231 5.01 -8.66 -8.60
C VAL A 231 5.59 -8.02 -9.85
N PRO A 232 5.08 -8.35 -11.06
CA PRO A 232 5.50 -7.70 -12.28
C PRO A 232 5.23 -6.20 -12.26
N ASN A 233 6.21 -5.38 -12.63
CA ASN A 233 6.07 -3.93 -12.75
C ASN A 233 5.79 -3.54 -14.22
N PRO A 234 4.56 -3.12 -14.55
CA PRO A 234 4.24 -2.69 -15.91
C PRO A 234 5.03 -1.46 -16.37
N GLY A 235 5.45 -0.60 -15.44
CA GLY A 235 6.30 0.56 -15.70
C GLY A 235 7.69 0.17 -16.18
N ARG A 236 8.18 -1.00 -15.76
CA ARG A 236 9.47 -1.59 -16.14
C ARG A 236 9.30 -2.74 -17.16
N GLY A 237 8.30 -2.62 -18.04
CA GLY A 237 8.06 -3.61 -19.10
C GLY A 237 7.54 -4.97 -18.64
N GLY A 238 7.07 -5.09 -17.40
CA GLY A 238 6.60 -6.34 -16.80
C GLY A 238 7.70 -7.16 -16.12
N ALA A 239 8.87 -6.59 -15.88
CA ALA A 239 9.91 -7.23 -15.08
C ALA A 239 9.44 -7.48 -13.64
N LEU A 240 9.98 -8.55 -13.02
CA LEU A 240 9.76 -8.84 -11.60
C LEU A 240 10.66 -7.96 -10.72
N GLU A 241 10.45 -6.66 -10.83
CA GLU A 241 11.20 -5.60 -10.14
C GLU A 241 10.27 -4.48 -9.72
N SER A 242 10.52 -3.88 -8.56
CA SER A 242 9.97 -2.57 -8.19
C SER A 242 10.96 -1.46 -8.54
N ASP A 243 10.46 -0.22 -8.67
CA ASP A 243 11.31 0.94 -8.83
C ASP A 243 12.18 1.13 -7.59
N PRO A 244 13.46 1.52 -7.73
CA PRO A 244 14.37 1.65 -6.58
C PRO A 244 14.04 2.83 -5.68
N VAL A 245 13.42 3.90 -6.21
CA VAL A 245 12.94 5.09 -5.49
C VAL A 245 13.98 5.66 -4.54
N PRO A 246 15.02 6.35 -5.03
CA PRO A 246 16.02 6.99 -4.18
C PRO A 246 15.39 8.14 -3.38
N THR A 247 15.61 8.17 -2.05
CA THR A 247 14.93 9.11 -1.14
C THR A 247 15.87 9.97 -0.33
N GLY A 248 16.81 9.39 0.40
CA GLY A 248 17.81 10.11 1.17
C GLY A 248 19.16 10.10 0.48
N VAL A 249 19.94 11.15 0.63
CA VAL A 249 21.32 11.23 0.11
C VAL A 249 22.19 12.01 1.09
N THR A 250 23.39 11.49 1.40
CA THR A 250 24.34 12.14 2.30
C THR A 250 25.76 11.72 1.97
N PHE A 251 26.74 12.55 2.37
CA PHE A 251 28.15 12.18 2.35
C PHE A 251 28.52 11.59 3.71
N GLY A 252 29.11 10.40 3.72
CA GLY A 252 29.71 9.82 4.92
C GLY A 252 30.99 10.56 5.33
N ALA A 253 31.44 10.28 6.56
CA ALA A 253 32.70 10.85 7.09
C ALA A 253 33.93 10.48 6.25
N ASP A 254 33.87 9.41 5.49
CA ASP A 254 34.91 8.94 4.57
C ASP A 254 34.88 9.65 3.19
N GLY A 255 33.89 10.54 2.95
CA GLY A 255 33.67 11.24 1.71
C GLY A 255 32.92 10.43 0.66
N THR A 256 32.51 9.21 0.94
CA THR A 256 31.62 8.41 0.07
C THR A 256 30.21 8.98 0.10
N ILE A 257 29.53 9.02 -1.05
CA ILE A 257 28.14 9.39 -1.10
C ILE A 257 27.25 8.16 -0.94
N TYR A 258 26.30 8.24 -0.02
CA TYR A 258 25.35 7.18 0.28
C TYR A 258 23.93 7.61 -0.11
N VAL A 259 23.14 6.68 -0.63
CA VAL A 259 21.75 6.91 -1.06
C VAL A 259 20.86 5.82 -0.47
N SER A 260 19.75 6.22 0.15
CA SER A 260 18.71 5.26 0.57
C SER A 260 17.72 5.01 -0.57
N LEU A 261 17.39 3.73 -0.78
CA LEU A 261 16.40 3.28 -1.75
C LEU A 261 15.18 2.73 -1.00
N LEU A 262 14.00 3.27 -1.32
CA LEU A 262 12.75 2.97 -0.60
C LEU A 262 12.03 1.72 -1.12
N PRO A 263 12.34 1.14 -2.21
CA PRO A 263 11.61 0.41 -3.27
C PRO A 263 10.10 0.70 -3.35
N GLY A 264 9.64 0.89 -4.59
CA GLY A 264 8.23 1.11 -4.90
C GLY A 264 7.34 -0.10 -4.58
N PHE A 265 6.09 -0.01 -5.03
CA PHE A 265 5.10 -1.09 -4.82
C PHE A 265 5.68 -2.48 -5.22
N PRO A 266 5.47 -3.51 -4.40
CA PRO A 266 4.52 -3.62 -3.29
C PRO A 266 5.06 -3.22 -1.90
N PHE A 267 6.13 -2.43 -1.79
CA PHE A 267 6.70 -1.92 -0.53
C PHE A 267 7.13 -3.04 0.43
N LEU A 268 7.79 -4.05 -0.10
CA LEU A 268 8.16 -5.25 0.65
C LEU A 268 9.05 -4.92 1.84
N PRO A 269 8.70 -5.37 3.05
CA PRO A 269 9.63 -5.33 4.18
C PRO A 269 10.95 -6.04 3.85
N GLY A 270 12.06 -5.42 4.21
CA GLY A 270 13.41 -5.96 3.92
C GLY A 270 13.95 -5.68 2.52
N ALA A 271 13.17 -5.06 1.62
CA ALA A 271 13.60 -4.77 0.26
C ALA A 271 14.35 -3.43 0.14
N ALA A 272 14.19 -2.51 1.10
CA ALA A 272 14.92 -1.26 1.12
C ALA A 272 16.40 -1.47 1.44
N LYS A 273 17.24 -0.58 0.93
CA LYS A 273 18.70 -0.65 1.14
C LYS A 273 19.34 0.74 1.12
N VAL A 274 20.55 0.82 1.64
CA VAL A 274 21.46 1.95 1.44
C VAL A 274 22.56 1.49 0.52
N VAL A 275 22.84 2.30 -0.51
CA VAL A 275 23.91 2.04 -1.49
C VAL A 275 24.99 3.12 -1.40
N ALA A 276 26.23 2.74 -1.70
CA ALA A 276 27.35 3.65 -1.92
C ALA A 276 27.53 3.88 -3.41
N VAL A 277 27.81 5.12 -3.81
CA VAL A 277 28.02 5.50 -5.20
C VAL A 277 29.44 6.06 -5.38
N ASP A 278 30.17 5.53 -6.34
CA ASP A 278 31.43 6.12 -6.78
C ASP A 278 31.15 7.30 -7.72
N LEU A 279 31.50 8.51 -7.31
CA LEU A 279 31.23 9.73 -8.09
C LEU A 279 32.06 9.86 -9.37
N GLN A 280 33.13 9.06 -9.54
CA GLN A 280 33.97 9.10 -10.74
C GLN A 280 33.47 8.14 -11.79
N SER A 281 33.09 6.93 -11.41
CA SER A 281 32.64 5.89 -12.35
C SER A 281 31.12 5.83 -12.47
N GLY A 282 30.37 6.29 -11.48
CA GLY A 282 28.92 6.11 -11.36
C GLY A 282 28.53 4.71 -10.83
N ASP A 283 29.53 3.89 -10.45
CA ASP A 283 29.26 2.54 -9.94
C ASP A 283 28.52 2.56 -8.62
N VAL A 284 27.52 1.67 -8.50
CA VAL A 284 26.68 1.52 -7.32
C VAL A 284 26.97 0.19 -6.63
N SER A 285 27.15 0.22 -5.32
CA SER A 285 27.35 -0.98 -4.51
C SER A 285 26.45 -0.96 -3.27
N ASP A 286 25.94 -2.13 -2.88
CA ASP A 286 25.13 -2.26 -1.66
C ASP A 286 26.01 -2.00 -0.42
N PHE A 287 25.58 -1.07 0.44
CA PHE A 287 26.20 -0.78 1.72
C PHE A 287 25.46 -1.47 2.87
N ALA A 288 24.12 -1.28 2.95
CA ALA A 288 23.28 -1.94 3.93
C ALA A 288 21.99 -2.45 3.25
N THR A 289 21.56 -3.65 3.61
CA THR A 289 20.41 -4.34 3.00
C THR A 289 19.44 -4.84 4.07
N GLY A 290 18.27 -5.31 3.64
CA GLY A 290 17.26 -5.84 4.55
C GLY A 290 16.50 -4.78 5.33
N LEU A 291 16.50 -3.55 4.85
CA LEU A 291 15.82 -2.40 5.44
C LEU A 291 14.38 -2.27 4.90
N THR A 292 13.59 -1.39 5.49
CA THR A 292 12.18 -1.23 5.12
C THR A 292 11.85 0.25 4.92
N MET A 293 11.30 0.61 3.75
CA MET A 293 10.73 1.92 3.42
C MET A 293 11.49 3.13 3.97
N LEU A 294 12.72 3.30 3.52
CA LEU A 294 13.56 4.42 3.94
C LEU A 294 13.14 5.72 3.25
N THR A 295 12.86 6.78 4.02
CA THR A 295 12.48 8.09 3.51
C THR A 295 13.58 9.13 3.60
N ASP A 296 14.53 8.97 4.50
CA ASP A 296 15.68 9.86 4.63
C ASP A 296 16.94 9.12 5.07
N LEU A 297 18.09 9.71 4.78
CA LEU A 297 19.42 9.23 5.18
C LEU A 297 20.27 10.46 5.50
N ARG A 298 20.89 10.47 6.69
CA ARG A 298 21.75 11.56 7.18
C ARG A 298 22.99 11.01 7.85
N THR A 299 24.06 11.77 7.75
CA THR A 299 25.27 11.54 8.55
C THR A 299 25.17 12.36 9.83
N GLY A 300 25.28 11.70 10.97
CA GLY A 300 25.28 12.35 12.26
C GLY A 300 26.58 13.08 12.57
N PRO A 301 26.62 13.91 13.62
CA PRO A 301 27.84 14.61 14.06
C PRO A 301 28.95 13.65 14.56
N ASP A 302 28.62 12.41 14.86
CA ASP A 302 29.54 11.32 15.20
C ASP A 302 30.13 10.62 13.96
N GLY A 303 29.66 10.96 12.76
CA GLY A 303 30.09 10.39 11.48
C GLY A 303 29.37 9.10 11.09
N GLU A 304 28.45 8.60 11.90
CA GLU A 304 27.63 7.42 11.59
C GLU A 304 26.43 7.79 10.67
N LEU A 305 25.89 6.79 9.98
CA LEU A 305 24.73 6.96 9.11
C LEU A 305 23.44 6.67 9.87
N TYR A 306 22.46 7.53 9.70
CA TYR A 306 21.12 7.41 10.28
C TYR A 306 20.06 7.44 9.19
N ALA A 307 19.10 6.55 9.27
CA ALA A 307 17.98 6.51 8.32
C ALA A 307 16.63 6.59 9.04
N VAL A 308 15.64 7.07 8.31
CA VAL A 308 14.24 7.10 8.75
C VAL A 308 13.46 6.05 7.99
N GLN A 309 12.86 5.12 8.72
CA GLN A 309 11.88 4.18 8.21
C GLN A 309 10.49 4.80 8.34
N LEU A 310 9.78 5.01 7.22
CA LEU A 310 8.42 5.56 7.21
C LEU A 310 7.43 4.71 8.00
N GLY A 311 7.55 3.40 7.84
CA GLY A 311 6.72 2.40 8.48
C GLY A 311 6.80 1.07 7.76
N VAL A 312 5.99 0.12 8.21
CA VAL A 312 5.80 -1.17 7.58
C VAL A 312 4.50 -1.13 6.78
N PHE A 313 4.57 -1.64 5.55
CA PHE A 313 3.41 -1.78 4.68
C PHE A 313 3.08 -3.24 4.51
N THR A 314 1.79 -3.52 4.57
CA THR A 314 1.21 -4.82 4.30
C THR A 314 0.19 -4.68 3.16
N ASP A 315 -0.34 -5.76 2.69
CA ASP A 315 -1.46 -5.79 1.74
C ASP A 315 -2.75 -5.11 2.27
N GLN A 316 -2.80 -4.84 3.58
CA GLN A 316 -3.88 -4.07 4.23
C GLN A 316 -3.56 -2.57 4.33
N GLY A 317 -2.45 -2.15 3.77
CA GLY A 317 -1.94 -0.77 3.87
C GLY A 317 -0.89 -0.59 4.97
N PRO A 318 -0.62 0.66 5.34
CA PRO A 318 0.41 0.99 6.31
C PRO A 318 0.02 0.56 7.71
N VAL A 319 0.99 0.01 8.45
CA VAL A 319 0.84 -0.29 9.87
C VAL A 319 1.04 1.01 10.67
N PRO A 320 0.05 1.46 11.45
CA PRO A 320 0.20 2.64 12.28
C PRO A 320 1.39 2.52 13.24
N ASP A 321 2.05 3.65 13.49
CA ASP A 321 3.16 3.76 14.47
C ASP A 321 4.25 2.71 14.29
N SER A 322 4.51 2.31 13.04
CA SER A 322 5.59 1.36 12.69
C SER A 322 6.82 2.05 12.10
N GLY A 323 6.87 3.38 12.15
CA GLY A 323 8.02 4.16 11.77
C GLY A 323 9.14 4.05 12.81
N ALA A 324 10.38 4.24 12.35
CA ALA A 324 11.57 4.08 13.20
C ALA A 324 12.73 4.99 12.78
N ILE A 325 13.66 5.22 13.71
CA ILE A 325 14.98 5.77 13.45
C ILE A 325 15.99 4.64 13.57
N LEU A 326 16.81 4.48 12.54
CA LEU A 326 17.81 3.45 12.43
C LEU A 326 19.21 4.05 12.41
N ARG A 327 20.17 3.42 13.12
CA ARG A 327 21.61 3.59 12.84
C ARG A 327 22.02 2.50 11.85
N ILE A 328 22.63 2.90 10.75
CA ILE A 328 22.91 2.04 9.60
C ILE A 328 24.36 1.55 9.64
N HIS A 329 24.53 0.24 9.61
CA HIS A 329 25.82 -0.43 9.51
C HIS A 329 25.97 -1.13 8.16
N ALA A 330 27.21 -1.37 7.75
CA ALA A 330 27.47 -2.17 6.55
C ALA A 330 26.93 -3.60 6.71
N GLY A 331 26.27 -4.12 5.68
CA GLY A 331 25.74 -5.48 5.65
C GLY A 331 24.25 -5.58 5.96
N ALA A 332 23.82 -6.69 6.57
CA ALA A 332 22.41 -7.01 6.77
C ALA A 332 21.94 -6.82 8.25
N THR A 333 22.65 -6.04 9.03
CA THR A 333 22.27 -5.71 10.40
C THR A 333 22.18 -4.21 10.58
N SER A 334 21.20 -3.72 11.33
CA SER A 334 21.03 -2.31 11.69
C SER A 334 20.59 -2.20 13.13
N GLU A 335 20.69 -1.01 13.71
CA GLU A 335 20.18 -0.75 15.05
C GLU A 335 18.93 0.11 14.98
N VAL A 336 17.84 -0.33 15.61
CA VAL A 336 16.67 0.50 15.87
C VAL A 336 16.95 1.32 17.12
N LEU A 337 17.04 2.64 16.96
CA LEU A 337 17.25 3.58 18.07
C LEU A 337 15.94 4.03 18.68
N VAL A 338 14.95 4.29 17.83
CA VAL A 338 13.58 4.70 18.21
C VAL A 338 12.60 3.96 17.30
N ASP A 339 11.56 3.41 17.88
CA ASP A 339 10.42 2.80 17.18
C ASP A 339 9.09 3.48 17.58
N GLY A 340 7.99 3.02 17.04
CA GLY A 340 6.68 3.53 17.40
C GLY A 340 6.36 4.90 16.82
N LEU A 341 7.07 5.36 15.78
CA LEU A 341 6.85 6.69 15.19
C LEU A 341 5.71 6.66 14.15
N ALA A 342 4.88 7.71 14.19
CA ALA A 342 3.80 7.92 13.22
C ALA A 342 4.36 8.55 11.92
N PHE A 343 4.60 7.73 10.90
CA PHE A 343 5.02 8.16 9.56
C PHE A 343 6.12 9.23 9.56
N PRO A 344 7.30 8.96 10.14
CA PRO A 344 8.42 9.87 10.11
C PRO A 344 8.98 9.97 8.68
N THR A 345 9.42 11.17 8.28
CA THR A 345 9.84 11.42 6.90
C THR A 345 11.25 11.98 6.77
N SER A 346 11.77 12.63 7.80
CA SER A 346 13.12 13.23 7.76
C SER A 346 13.74 13.29 9.13
N ILE A 347 15.07 13.27 9.18
CA ILE A 347 15.89 13.48 10.37
C ILE A 347 17.02 14.44 10.09
N ASP A 348 17.37 15.27 11.07
CA ASP A 348 18.63 16.02 11.10
C ASP A 348 19.13 16.18 12.54
N PHE A 349 20.36 16.62 12.73
CA PHE A 349 21.03 16.62 14.03
C PHE A 349 21.57 18.00 14.39
N ASP A 350 21.57 18.33 15.67
CA ASP A 350 22.40 19.42 16.18
C ASP A 350 23.83 18.93 16.53
N ALA A 351 24.70 19.88 16.84
CA ALA A 351 26.09 19.58 17.16
C ALA A 351 26.28 18.79 18.49
N ASN A 352 25.21 18.63 19.28
CA ASN A 352 25.24 17.89 20.54
C ASN A 352 24.75 16.45 20.36
N GLY A 353 24.42 16.02 19.13
CA GLY A 353 23.92 14.70 18.84
C GLY A 353 22.43 14.48 19.15
N ASN A 354 21.68 15.59 19.35
CA ASN A 354 20.23 15.49 19.42
C ASN A 354 19.64 15.34 18.02
N GLY A 355 18.76 14.35 17.81
CA GLY A 355 18.06 14.12 16.56
C GLY A 355 16.72 14.86 16.52
N TYR A 356 16.43 15.50 15.40
CA TYR A 356 15.15 16.18 15.11
C TYR A 356 14.46 15.43 13.99
N VAL A 357 13.22 14.97 14.21
CA VAL A 357 12.50 14.09 13.30
C VAL A 357 11.13 14.67 12.97
N THR A 358 10.79 14.73 11.70
CA THR A 358 9.42 15.05 11.27
C THR A 358 8.54 13.81 11.40
N VAL A 359 7.36 13.96 11.99
CA VAL A 359 6.35 12.90 12.13
C VAL A 359 5.02 13.33 11.51
N ASN A 360 4.14 12.36 11.21
CA ASN A 360 2.90 12.55 10.46
C ASN A 360 3.12 13.19 9.08
N GLY A 361 4.21 12.81 8.41
CA GLY A 361 4.54 13.33 7.08
C GLY A 361 3.57 12.95 5.97
N VAL A 362 2.66 12.02 6.23
CA VAL A 362 1.53 11.63 5.37
C VAL A 362 0.19 11.75 6.11
N GLY A 363 0.14 12.56 7.17
CA GLY A 363 -1.03 12.76 8.01
C GLY A 363 -1.99 13.85 7.48
N ALA A 364 -3.08 14.07 8.22
CA ALA A 364 -4.03 15.13 7.93
C ALA A 364 -3.34 16.52 8.02
N PRO A 365 -3.82 17.52 7.28
CA PRO A 365 -3.31 18.88 7.39
C PRO A 365 -3.30 19.39 8.84
N GLY A 366 -2.17 19.96 9.26
CA GLY A 366 -1.95 20.44 10.62
C GLY A 366 -1.59 19.39 11.66
N ALA A 367 -1.57 18.09 11.30
CA ALA A 367 -1.20 17.01 12.22
C ALA A 367 0.30 16.77 12.34
N GLY A 368 1.10 17.32 11.42
CA GLY A 368 2.54 17.14 11.39
C GLY A 368 3.26 17.84 12.53
N ALA A 369 4.35 17.24 13.01
CA ALA A 369 5.16 17.79 14.09
C ALA A 369 6.65 17.50 13.86
N VAL A 370 7.50 18.23 14.60
CA VAL A 370 8.93 17.93 14.79
C VAL A 370 9.15 17.47 16.22
N VAL A 371 9.75 16.30 16.34
CA VAL A 371 10.09 15.67 17.63
C VAL A 371 11.61 15.65 17.79
N ARG A 372 12.10 16.11 18.94
CA ARG A 372 13.52 16.05 19.31
C ARG A 372 13.77 14.85 20.22
N PHE A 373 14.83 14.12 19.94
CA PHE A 373 15.36 13.04 20.75
C PHE A 373 16.74 13.45 21.26
N ASP A 374 16.85 13.70 22.57
CA ASP A 374 18.08 14.17 23.20
C ASP A 374 19.14 13.05 23.24
N GLY A 375 20.38 13.35 22.83
CA GLY A 375 21.50 12.42 22.83
C GLY A 375 21.29 11.20 21.92
N LEU A 376 20.58 11.36 20.80
CA LEU A 376 20.25 10.24 19.90
C LEU A 376 21.49 9.53 19.34
N THR A 377 22.59 10.25 19.13
CA THR A 377 23.86 9.65 18.66
C THR A 377 24.53 8.77 19.70
N ASP A 378 24.27 8.99 21.01
CA ASP A 378 24.76 8.19 22.10
C ASP A 378 23.80 7.03 22.47
N ALA A 379 22.63 6.97 21.88
CA ALA A 379 21.63 5.97 22.18
C ALA A 379 22.13 4.56 21.80
N VAL A 380 21.83 3.59 22.66
CA VAL A 380 22.08 2.18 22.37
C VAL A 380 20.83 1.57 21.74
N GLY A 381 20.95 1.18 20.49
CA GLY A 381 19.85 0.60 19.73
C GLY A 381 19.68 -0.89 19.97
N GLN A 382 18.53 -1.39 19.57
CA GLN A 382 18.29 -2.82 19.45
C GLN A 382 18.75 -3.30 18.06
N THR A 383 19.75 -4.19 18.02
CA THR A 383 20.20 -4.79 16.76
C THR A 383 19.11 -5.66 16.18
N ILE A 384 18.73 -5.38 14.94
CA ILE A 384 17.82 -6.21 14.14
C ILE A 384 18.61 -6.83 12.98
N ALA A 385 18.39 -8.13 12.75
CA ALA A 385 18.84 -8.77 11.52
C ALA A 385 17.83 -8.44 10.41
N ALA A 386 18.32 -8.30 9.17
CA ALA A 386 17.46 -8.20 8.03
C ALA A 386 16.44 -9.35 8.01
N PRO A 387 15.18 -9.10 7.62
CA PRO A 387 14.29 -10.17 7.23
C PRO A 387 14.98 -11.01 6.14
N GLU A 388 14.84 -12.33 6.23
CA GLU A 388 15.44 -13.22 5.22
C GLU A 388 14.89 -12.83 3.85
N ALA A 389 15.76 -12.41 2.93
CA ALA A 389 15.33 -12.02 1.59
C ALA A 389 14.60 -13.19 0.92
N PRO A 390 13.49 -12.97 0.21
CA PRO A 390 12.84 -14.05 -0.51
C PRO A 390 13.85 -14.68 -1.47
N THR A 391 14.13 -15.96 -1.27
CA THR A 391 15.08 -16.72 -2.09
C THR A 391 14.60 -16.65 -3.54
N PRO A 392 15.41 -16.17 -4.51
CA PRO A 392 14.98 -16.11 -5.88
C PRO A 392 14.68 -17.53 -6.36
N THR A 393 13.47 -17.73 -6.85
CA THR A 393 13.08 -18.99 -7.49
C THR A 393 14.02 -19.23 -8.69
N PRO A 394 14.74 -20.37 -8.76
CA PRO A 394 15.69 -20.59 -9.83
C PRO A 394 14.99 -20.58 -11.18
N THR A 395 15.47 -19.77 -12.09
CA THR A 395 15.10 -19.79 -13.51
C THR A 395 15.31 -21.20 -14.08
N PRO A 396 14.35 -21.76 -14.83
CA PRO A 396 14.54 -23.06 -15.43
C PRO A 396 15.70 -23.01 -16.43
N VAL A 397 16.80 -23.66 -16.12
CA VAL A 397 17.92 -23.88 -17.04
C VAL A 397 17.56 -25.07 -17.90
N GLU A 398 17.61 -24.89 -19.22
CA GLU A 398 17.47 -25.92 -20.23
C GLU A 398 18.53 -27.03 -19.99
N PRO A 399 18.18 -28.33 -20.06
CA PRO A 399 19.07 -29.39 -19.60
C PRO A 399 20.21 -29.62 -20.56
N ALA A 400 21.42 -29.33 -20.14
CA ALA A 400 22.63 -29.87 -20.76
C ALA A 400 22.86 -31.31 -20.27
N SER A 401 22.89 -32.22 -21.21
CA SER A 401 23.17 -33.64 -21.00
C SER A 401 24.60 -33.86 -20.43
N ALA A 402 24.66 -34.36 -19.21
CA ALA A 402 25.84 -35.05 -18.70
C ALA A 402 25.47 -36.11 -17.65
N THR A 403 25.87 -37.29 -17.95
CA THR A 403 25.78 -38.48 -17.11
C THR A 403 26.76 -38.40 -15.96
N GLU A 404 26.32 -38.37 -14.71
CA GLU A 404 27.16 -38.76 -13.57
C GLU A 404 26.31 -39.42 -12.46
N THR A 405 26.91 -40.42 -11.86
CA THR A 405 26.39 -41.44 -10.98
C THR A 405 25.94 -40.84 -9.64
N ALA A 406 24.67 -41.04 -9.30
CA ALA A 406 24.05 -40.54 -8.05
C ALA A 406 24.44 -41.42 -6.86
N THR A 407 24.92 -40.79 -5.80
CA THR A 407 24.94 -41.33 -4.41
C THR A 407 23.53 -41.16 -3.83
N PRO A 408 22.94 -42.18 -3.17
CA PRO A 408 21.56 -42.09 -2.70
C PRO A 408 21.40 -41.10 -1.56
N GLU A 409 20.57 -40.10 -1.78
CA GLU A 409 20.01 -39.17 -0.79
C GLU A 409 19.03 -39.93 0.14
N PRO A 410 18.97 -39.59 1.45
CA PRO A 410 18.04 -40.27 2.35
C PRO A 410 16.61 -39.98 1.94
N THR A 411 15.90 -41.06 1.57
CA THR A 411 14.48 -41.04 1.22
C THR A 411 13.68 -40.57 2.43
N LEU A 412 13.15 -39.35 2.39
CA LEU A 412 12.08 -38.95 3.28
C LEU A 412 10.86 -39.76 2.88
N THR A 413 10.47 -40.70 3.72
CA THR A 413 9.22 -41.45 3.58
C THR A 413 8.08 -40.42 3.65
N PRO A 414 7.19 -40.32 2.66
CA PRO A 414 5.98 -39.52 2.79
C PRO A 414 5.25 -39.92 4.06
N PRO A 415 4.60 -39.01 4.80
CA PRO A 415 3.68 -39.40 5.86
C PRO A 415 2.72 -40.45 5.27
N ALA A 416 2.42 -41.48 6.03
CA ALA A 416 1.43 -42.49 5.64
C ALA A 416 0.20 -41.77 5.10
N GLU A 417 -0.37 -42.22 3.99
CA GLU A 417 -1.64 -41.75 3.47
C GLU A 417 -2.68 -41.85 4.60
N GLU A 418 -2.81 -40.75 5.39
CA GLU A 418 -4.02 -40.50 6.14
C GLU A 418 -5.09 -40.31 5.07
N ASN A 419 -6.21 -41.07 5.19
CA ASN A 419 -7.37 -41.01 4.32
C ASN A 419 -7.64 -39.53 3.94
N ILE A 420 -7.25 -39.16 2.73
CA ILE A 420 -7.69 -37.90 2.12
C ILE A 420 -9.21 -38.07 2.01
N PRO A 421 -10.03 -37.22 2.68
CA PRO A 421 -11.48 -37.31 2.55
C PRO A 421 -11.83 -37.32 1.07
N GLU A 422 -12.76 -38.16 0.64
CA GLU A 422 -13.31 -38.10 -0.71
C GLU A 422 -13.68 -36.62 -0.97
N ASN A 423 -13.24 -36.07 -2.11
CA ASN A 423 -13.43 -34.70 -2.51
C ASN A 423 -14.88 -34.26 -2.24
N GLY A 424 -15.10 -33.40 -1.25
CA GLY A 424 -16.41 -32.91 -0.79
C GLY A 424 -17.21 -32.21 -1.88
N CYS A 425 -16.57 -31.81 -2.97
CA CYS A 425 -17.20 -31.24 -4.16
C CYS A 425 -18.30 -32.11 -4.77
N ALA A 426 -18.26 -33.44 -4.58
CA ALA A 426 -19.31 -34.34 -5.06
C ALA A 426 -20.69 -34.11 -4.41
N ASN A 427 -20.72 -33.48 -3.23
CA ASN A 427 -21.92 -33.16 -2.48
C ASN A 427 -22.48 -31.76 -2.78
N LEU A 428 -21.80 -31.01 -3.66
CA LEU A 428 -22.20 -29.65 -4.02
C LEU A 428 -22.80 -29.61 -5.44
N PRO A 429 -23.63 -28.57 -5.73
CA PRO A 429 -24.19 -28.35 -7.05
C PRO A 429 -23.12 -28.26 -8.13
N GLN A 430 -23.39 -28.89 -9.28
CA GLN A 430 -22.53 -28.80 -10.45
C GLN A 430 -22.61 -27.40 -11.07
N ARG A 431 -21.62 -27.03 -11.89
CA ARG A 431 -21.48 -25.71 -12.48
C ARG A 431 -22.74 -25.23 -13.20
N ASP A 432 -23.37 -26.08 -14.04
CA ASP A 432 -24.53 -25.67 -14.84
C ASP A 432 -25.72 -25.29 -13.95
N ALA A 433 -25.97 -26.03 -12.88
CA ALA A 433 -27.02 -25.72 -11.91
C ALA A 433 -26.76 -24.40 -11.20
N LEU A 434 -25.52 -24.14 -10.75
CA LEU A 434 -25.17 -22.86 -10.15
C LEU A 434 -25.30 -21.71 -11.16
N THR A 435 -24.86 -21.92 -12.40
CA THR A 435 -24.92 -20.90 -13.46
C THR A 435 -26.37 -20.49 -13.78
N GLU A 436 -27.25 -21.48 -13.95
CA GLU A 436 -28.67 -21.24 -14.25
C GLU A 436 -29.35 -20.48 -13.10
N VAL A 437 -29.14 -20.93 -11.86
CA VAL A 437 -29.72 -20.28 -10.67
C VAL A 437 -29.15 -18.86 -10.51
N LEU A 438 -27.83 -18.67 -10.62
CA LEU A 438 -27.22 -17.35 -10.51
C LEU A 438 -27.76 -16.40 -11.57
N ALA A 439 -27.81 -16.81 -12.83
CA ALA A 439 -28.33 -15.97 -13.92
C ALA A 439 -29.82 -15.61 -13.71
N SER A 440 -30.62 -16.57 -13.25
CA SER A 440 -32.04 -16.35 -12.93
C SER A 440 -32.23 -15.35 -11.79
N VAL A 441 -31.46 -15.48 -10.70
CA VAL A 441 -31.54 -14.57 -9.54
C VAL A 441 -31.05 -13.18 -9.89
N VAL A 442 -29.91 -13.06 -10.57
CA VAL A 442 -29.36 -11.74 -11.00
C VAL A 442 -30.29 -11.04 -11.96
N GLY A 443 -30.92 -11.77 -12.90
CA GLY A 443 -31.93 -11.22 -13.82
C GLY A 443 -33.29 -10.92 -13.20
N GLY A 444 -33.51 -11.30 -11.93
CA GLY A 444 -34.74 -11.10 -11.19
C GLY A 444 -34.90 -9.68 -10.66
N ALA A 445 -36.08 -9.40 -10.09
CA ALA A 445 -36.38 -8.13 -9.42
C ALA A 445 -35.94 -8.13 -7.94
N ASP A 446 -35.94 -6.94 -7.34
CA ASP A 446 -35.71 -6.72 -5.90
C ASP A 446 -34.36 -7.26 -5.39
N ASN A 447 -33.29 -7.03 -6.16
CA ASN A 447 -31.93 -7.35 -5.75
C ASN A 447 -31.19 -6.15 -5.14
N GLY A 448 -31.68 -4.91 -5.39
CA GLY A 448 -30.95 -3.69 -5.01
C GLY A 448 -29.74 -3.46 -5.94
N GLY A 449 -28.82 -2.61 -5.51
CA GLY A 449 -27.54 -2.35 -6.17
C GLY A 449 -27.67 -1.71 -7.54
N PHE A 450 -26.64 -1.96 -8.38
CA PHE A 450 -26.53 -1.42 -9.74
C PHE A 450 -27.07 -2.37 -10.81
N GLY A 451 -27.41 -3.61 -10.45
CA GLY A 451 -27.90 -4.63 -11.38
C GLY A 451 -26.80 -5.21 -12.28
N PHE A 452 -25.58 -5.29 -11.80
CA PHE A 452 -24.46 -5.84 -12.57
C PHE A 452 -24.47 -7.37 -12.61
N PRO A 453 -23.94 -7.98 -13.70
CA PRO A 453 -23.63 -9.40 -13.70
C PRO A 453 -22.59 -9.76 -12.62
N MET A 454 -22.64 -11.00 -12.14
CA MET A 454 -21.90 -11.44 -10.96
C MET A 454 -21.13 -12.73 -11.18
N TRP A 455 -20.09 -12.93 -10.36
CA TRP A 455 -19.38 -14.18 -10.15
C TRP A 455 -19.98 -14.94 -8.99
N ALA A 456 -19.95 -16.26 -9.08
CA ALA A 456 -20.25 -17.17 -7.96
C ALA A 456 -19.23 -18.30 -7.89
N THR A 457 -18.87 -18.67 -6.66
CA THR A 457 -17.93 -19.76 -6.36
C THR A 457 -18.49 -20.65 -5.26
N LEU A 458 -18.32 -21.97 -5.40
CA LEU A 458 -18.57 -22.96 -4.36
C LEU A 458 -17.25 -23.55 -3.87
N VAL A 459 -17.11 -23.67 -2.56
CA VAL A 459 -16.01 -24.41 -1.91
C VAL A 459 -16.58 -25.52 -1.03
N ASP A 460 -15.86 -26.64 -0.90
CA ASP A 460 -16.21 -27.69 0.05
C ASP A 460 -15.72 -27.36 1.48
N ARG A 461 -15.94 -28.32 2.42
CA ARG A 461 -15.54 -28.13 3.83
C ARG A 461 -14.03 -27.97 4.04
N ASP A 462 -13.23 -28.49 3.14
CA ASP A 462 -11.76 -28.36 3.17
C ASP A 462 -11.25 -27.09 2.47
N GLY A 463 -12.17 -26.24 1.99
CA GLY A 463 -11.85 -25.00 1.28
C GLY A 463 -11.41 -25.22 -0.17
N VAL A 464 -11.62 -26.42 -0.72
CA VAL A 464 -11.33 -26.72 -2.13
C VAL A 464 -12.36 -26.03 -3.01
N VAL A 465 -11.93 -25.27 -4.00
CA VAL A 465 -12.80 -24.64 -4.99
C VAL A 465 -13.40 -25.73 -5.89
N CYS A 466 -14.72 -25.86 -5.85
CA CYS A 466 -15.46 -26.89 -6.60
C CYS A 466 -16.04 -26.36 -7.91
N VAL A 467 -16.56 -25.14 -7.88
CA VAL A 467 -17.21 -24.50 -9.03
C VAL A 467 -16.87 -23.02 -9.02
N VAL A 468 -16.60 -22.48 -10.22
CA VAL A 468 -16.53 -21.03 -10.48
C VAL A 468 -17.39 -20.75 -11.71
N THR A 469 -18.29 -19.77 -11.62
CA THR A 469 -19.16 -19.38 -12.72
C THR A 469 -19.50 -17.89 -12.67
N PHE A 470 -20.22 -17.40 -13.68
CA PHE A 470 -20.71 -16.02 -13.76
C PHE A 470 -22.08 -15.96 -14.44
N SER A 471 -22.82 -14.85 -14.21
CA SER A 471 -24.18 -14.67 -14.74
C SER A 471 -24.24 -13.95 -16.10
N GLY A 472 -23.16 -13.27 -16.54
CA GLY A 472 -23.09 -12.59 -17.83
C GLY A 472 -22.94 -13.56 -19.02
N ILE A 473 -22.83 -13.02 -20.21
CA ILE A 473 -22.60 -13.78 -21.45
C ILE A 473 -21.10 -14.11 -21.60
N ASP A 474 -20.26 -13.16 -21.21
CA ASP A 474 -18.81 -13.24 -21.23
C ASP A 474 -18.22 -12.92 -19.85
N ARG A 475 -17.06 -13.47 -19.53
CA ARG A 475 -16.33 -13.21 -18.27
C ARG A 475 -16.00 -11.72 -18.05
N GLY A 476 -16.04 -10.90 -19.09
CA GLY A 476 -15.80 -9.47 -19.05
C GLY A 476 -17.04 -8.63 -18.77
N ASP A 477 -18.24 -9.23 -18.71
CA ASP A 477 -19.48 -8.52 -18.42
C ASP A 477 -19.63 -8.17 -16.94
N GLN A 478 -18.98 -8.90 -16.06
CA GLN A 478 -18.88 -8.68 -14.63
C GLN A 478 -17.46 -8.22 -14.24
N TRP A 479 -17.32 -7.56 -13.10
CA TRP A 479 -16.02 -7.11 -12.62
C TRP A 479 -15.02 -8.26 -12.52
N PRO A 480 -13.85 -8.19 -13.19
CA PRO A 480 -12.87 -9.28 -13.20
C PRO A 480 -12.38 -9.71 -11.80
N GLY A 481 -12.26 -8.75 -10.87
CA GLY A 481 -11.88 -9.01 -9.48
C GLY A 481 -12.91 -9.83 -8.71
N GLY A 482 -14.19 -9.77 -9.11
CA GLY A 482 -15.27 -10.53 -8.47
C GLY A 482 -15.04 -12.05 -8.48
N ARG A 483 -14.26 -12.58 -9.43
CA ARG A 483 -13.92 -14.01 -9.48
C ARG A 483 -13.17 -14.47 -8.22
N THR A 484 -12.09 -13.79 -7.87
CA THR A 484 -11.29 -14.13 -6.69
C THR A 484 -11.99 -13.74 -5.40
N ILE A 485 -12.70 -12.61 -5.39
CA ILE A 485 -13.49 -12.16 -4.24
C ILE A 485 -14.61 -13.15 -3.92
N SER A 486 -15.33 -13.67 -4.92
CA SER A 486 -16.36 -14.69 -4.68
C SER A 486 -15.78 -15.96 -4.03
N ALA A 487 -14.59 -16.38 -4.46
CA ALA A 487 -13.91 -17.55 -3.87
C ALA A 487 -13.46 -17.31 -2.43
N GLN A 488 -12.94 -16.10 -2.11
CA GLN A 488 -12.59 -15.74 -0.73
C GLN A 488 -13.84 -15.65 0.16
N LYS A 489 -14.94 -15.07 -0.32
CA LYS A 489 -16.22 -15.05 0.41
C LYS A 489 -16.75 -16.46 0.69
N ALA A 490 -16.69 -17.35 -0.31
CA ALA A 490 -17.05 -18.75 -0.12
C ALA A 490 -16.20 -19.45 0.95
N ASN A 491 -14.88 -19.28 0.86
CA ASN A 491 -13.92 -19.82 1.84
C ASN A 491 -14.19 -19.27 3.24
N THR A 492 -14.42 -17.96 3.38
CA THR A 492 -14.66 -17.32 4.67
C THR A 492 -15.94 -17.82 5.33
N ALA A 493 -17.05 -17.86 4.60
CA ALA A 493 -18.33 -18.37 5.13
C ALA A 493 -18.20 -19.85 5.55
N ASN A 494 -17.51 -20.67 4.76
CA ASN A 494 -17.19 -22.04 5.11
C ASN A 494 -16.35 -22.16 6.38
N ALA A 495 -15.27 -21.37 6.48
CA ALA A 495 -14.29 -21.46 7.58
C ALA A 495 -14.84 -21.00 8.93
N PHE A 496 -15.76 -20.02 8.93
CA PHE A 496 -16.33 -19.45 10.16
C PHE A 496 -17.71 -19.96 10.51
N SER A 497 -18.26 -20.93 9.75
CA SER A 497 -19.52 -21.59 10.07
C SER A 497 -19.30 -23.02 10.58
N LEU A 498 -20.20 -23.43 11.49
CA LEU A 498 -20.18 -24.72 12.17
C LEU A 498 -21.55 -25.42 12.03
N PRO A 499 -21.69 -26.70 12.32
CA PRO A 499 -22.98 -27.40 12.29
C PRO A 499 -24.06 -26.75 13.17
N GLY A 500 -23.67 -25.99 14.21
CA GLY A 500 -24.61 -25.32 15.14
C GLY A 500 -24.62 -23.80 15.04
N LEU A 501 -23.87 -23.17 14.12
CA LEU A 501 -23.78 -21.70 13.97
C LEU A 501 -23.37 -21.35 12.56
N ALA A 502 -24.20 -20.61 11.84
CA ALA A 502 -23.86 -20.02 10.55
C ALA A 502 -23.50 -18.53 10.70
N LEU A 503 -22.43 -18.13 10.02
CA LEU A 503 -22.01 -16.76 9.88
C LEU A 503 -21.85 -16.41 8.40
N SER A 504 -22.56 -15.37 7.94
CA SER A 504 -22.23 -14.77 6.66
C SER A 504 -20.94 -13.96 6.76
N THR A 505 -20.30 -13.71 5.62
CA THR A 505 -19.13 -12.82 5.59
C THR A 505 -19.45 -11.43 6.11
N GLY A 506 -20.64 -10.90 5.84
CA GLY A 506 -21.10 -9.61 6.36
C GLY A 506 -21.18 -9.54 7.89
N ASN A 507 -21.42 -10.67 8.57
CA ASN A 507 -21.44 -10.71 10.03
C ASN A 507 -20.05 -10.51 10.66
N LEU A 508 -18.96 -10.76 9.91
CA LEU A 508 -17.60 -10.60 10.42
C LEU A 508 -17.05 -9.18 10.27
N TYR A 509 -17.71 -8.31 9.51
CA TYR A 509 -17.21 -6.98 9.19
C TYR A 509 -16.79 -6.18 10.42
N SER A 510 -17.69 -6.00 11.39
CA SER A 510 -17.40 -5.20 12.59
C SER A 510 -16.34 -5.83 13.49
N ALA A 511 -16.26 -7.15 13.55
CA ALA A 511 -15.29 -7.85 14.38
C ALA A 511 -13.84 -7.66 13.92
N VAL A 512 -13.59 -7.41 12.62
CA VAL A 512 -12.25 -7.20 12.07
C VAL A 512 -11.85 -5.73 12.00
N GLN A 513 -12.75 -4.79 12.35
CA GLN A 513 -12.41 -3.37 12.38
C GLN A 513 -11.46 -3.04 13.54
N PRO A 514 -10.73 -1.91 13.50
CA PRO A 514 -9.88 -1.48 14.61
C PRO A 514 -10.62 -1.50 15.94
N GLY A 515 -10.07 -2.19 16.94
CA GLY A 515 -10.71 -2.41 18.25
C GLY A 515 -11.69 -3.58 18.30
N GLY A 516 -11.97 -4.26 17.20
CA GLY A 516 -12.76 -5.48 17.14
C GLY A 516 -11.99 -6.72 17.61
N SER A 517 -12.72 -7.76 18.03
CA SER A 517 -12.14 -9.00 18.59
C SER A 517 -11.32 -9.84 17.60
N LEU A 518 -11.52 -9.63 16.30
CA LEU A 518 -10.85 -10.32 15.20
C LEU A 518 -10.03 -9.34 14.34
N PHE A 519 -9.64 -8.19 14.89
CA PHE A 519 -8.79 -7.24 14.18
C PHE A 519 -7.51 -7.91 13.70
N GLY A 520 -7.16 -7.71 12.42
CA GLY A 520 -6.01 -8.35 11.78
C GLY A 520 -6.29 -9.73 11.14
N LEU A 521 -7.51 -10.28 11.28
CA LEU A 521 -7.86 -11.59 10.72
C LEU A 521 -7.65 -11.67 9.21
N GLN A 522 -8.06 -10.64 8.46
CA GLN A 522 -7.89 -10.62 7.00
C GLN A 522 -6.42 -10.59 6.60
N ALA A 523 -5.61 -9.77 7.28
CA ALA A 523 -4.17 -9.66 7.01
C ALA A 523 -3.41 -10.95 7.35
N SER A 524 -3.80 -11.66 8.41
CA SER A 524 -3.18 -12.92 8.83
C SER A 524 -3.61 -14.13 7.99
N ASN A 525 -4.61 -13.98 7.12
CA ASN A 525 -5.16 -15.04 6.27
C ASN A 525 -5.27 -14.54 4.81
N PRO A 526 -4.15 -14.26 4.13
CA PRO A 526 -4.16 -13.85 2.74
C PRO A 526 -4.62 -14.99 1.83
N MET A 527 -5.17 -14.63 0.66
CA MET A 527 -5.42 -15.61 -0.38
C MET A 527 -4.11 -16.08 -1.02
N ASP A 528 -4.12 -17.29 -1.55
CA ASP A 528 -3.02 -17.78 -2.39
C ASP A 528 -3.11 -17.18 -3.79
N THR A 529 -2.26 -16.19 -4.08
CA THR A 529 -2.24 -15.49 -5.36
C THR A 529 -1.78 -16.38 -6.50
N SER A 530 -1.01 -17.44 -6.23
CA SER A 530 -0.61 -18.42 -7.24
C SER A 530 -1.79 -19.26 -7.71
N VAL A 531 -2.78 -19.49 -6.83
CA VAL A 531 -4.05 -20.16 -7.17
C VAL A 531 -5.02 -19.17 -7.84
N ALA A 532 -5.11 -17.95 -7.30
CA ALA A 532 -6.06 -16.92 -7.76
C ALA A 532 -5.89 -16.56 -9.24
N TYR A 533 -4.64 -16.44 -9.70
CA TYR A 533 -4.31 -15.92 -11.03
C TYR A 533 -3.63 -16.94 -11.93
N PHE A 534 -3.58 -18.19 -11.52
CA PHE A 534 -3.00 -19.27 -12.32
C PHE A 534 -3.78 -19.53 -13.61
N GLY A 535 -3.06 -19.99 -14.63
CA GLY A 535 -3.62 -20.52 -15.86
C GLY A 535 -4.14 -19.46 -16.85
N SER A 536 -4.91 -19.93 -17.83
CA SER A 536 -5.43 -19.07 -18.90
C SER A 536 -6.71 -18.36 -18.48
N ALA A 537 -6.73 -17.02 -18.62
CA ALA A 537 -7.94 -16.23 -18.38
C ALA A 537 -9.14 -16.59 -19.30
N ARG A 538 -8.92 -17.35 -20.38
CA ARG A 538 -10.00 -17.88 -21.24
C ARG A 538 -10.85 -18.93 -20.53
N ASP A 539 -10.24 -19.61 -19.56
CA ASP A 539 -10.87 -20.71 -18.83
C ASP A 539 -11.58 -20.22 -17.55
N PHE A 540 -11.41 -18.95 -17.17
CA PHE A 540 -12.02 -18.36 -15.97
C PHE A 540 -13.55 -18.44 -16.02
N GLY A 541 -14.16 -19.03 -14.99
CA GLY A 541 -15.60 -19.25 -14.85
C GLY A 541 -16.15 -20.38 -15.72
N THR A 542 -15.30 -21.18 -16.35
CA THR A 542 -15.68 -22.37 -17.11
C THR A 542 -15.43 -23.64 -16.27
N GLU A 543 -15.78 -24.82 -16.79
CA GLU A 543 -15.44 -26.13 -16.19
C GLU A 543 -13.92 -26.35 -16.03
N LYS A 544 -13.11 -25.54 -16.73
CA LYS A 544 -11.65 -25.60 -16.71
C LYS A 544 -11.04 -24.46 -15.92
N ASP A 545 -11.83 -23.79 -15.09
CA ASP A 545 -11.30 -22.70 -14.28
C ASP A 545 -10.12 -23.20 -13.44
N PRO A 546 -8.94 -22.55 -13.55
CA PRO A 546 -7.73 -23.03 -12.89
C PRO A 546 -7.78 -23.09 -11.36
N MET A 547 -8.73 -22.39 -10.71
CA MET A 547 -8.93 -22.50 -9.25
C MET A 547 -9.59 -23.83 -8.84
N ILE A 548 -10.32 -24.49 -9.75
CA ILE A 548 -11.06 -25.72 -9.42
C ILE A 548 -10.08 -26.83 -8.99
N GLY A 549 -10.37 -27.46 -7.87
CA GLY A 549 -9.54 -28.49 -7.26
C GLY A 549 -8.42 -27.94 -6.37
N LEU A 550 -8.25 -26.63 -6.28
CA LEU A 550 -7.24 -25.99 -5.46
C LEU A 550 -7.89 -25.23 -4.27
N ARG A 551 -7.09 -24.88 -3.28
CA ARG A 551 -7.51 -24.06 -2.14
C ARG A 551 -7.00 -22.64 -2.33
N LEU A 552 -7.92 -21.68 -2.52
CA LEU A 552 -7.55 -20.26 -2.61
C LEU A 552 -7.21 -19.67 -1.25
N GLY A 553 -7.91 -20.13 -0.19
CA GLY A 553 -7.80 -19.50 1.13
C GLY A 553 -8.34 -18.07 1.15
N GLY A 554 -7.76 -17.25 1.99
CA GLY A 554 -8.14 -15.86 2.16
C GLY A 554 -9.38 -15.65 3.04
N VAL A 555 -9.50 -14.42 3.57
CA VAL A 555 -10.68 -13.98 4.34
C VAL A 555 -11.21 -12.69 3.74
N ASP A 556 -12.48 -12.69 3.33
CA ASP A 556 -13.24 -11.51 2.92
C ASP A 556 -14.48 -11.36 3.81
N VAL A 557 -14.65 -10.20 4.43
CA VAL A 557 -15.70 -9.93 5.41
C VAL A 557 -16.83 -9.05 4.89
N LEU A 558 -16.86 -8.80 3.59
CA LEU A 558 -17.96 -8.10 2.94
C LEU A 558 -19.09 -9.08 2.60
N GLY A 559 -20.34 -8.63 2.65
CA GLY A 559 -21.51 -9.46 2.33
C GLY A 559 -21.39 -10.19 0.99
N GLY A 560 -22.02 -11.37 0.90
CA GLY A 560 -22.03 -12.22 -0.29
C GLY A 560 -21.45 -13.63 -0.09
N GLY A 561 -20.87 -13.93 1.08
CA GLY A 561 -20.47 -15.28 1.46
C GLY A 561 -21.46 -15.92 2.43
N LEU A 562 -21.94 -17.14 2.13
CA LEU A 562 -22.90 -17.89 2.92
C LEU A 562 -22.50 -19.36 3.01
N ALA A 563 -22.62 -19.94 4.20
CA ALA A 563 -22.43 -21.37 4.40
C ALA A 563 -23.60 -22.19 3.80
N LEU A 564 -23.31 -23.38 3.32
CA LEU A 564 -24.25 -24.26 2.65
C LEU A 564 -24.60 -25.44 3.56
N TYR A 565 -25.88 -25.62 3.85
CA TYR A 565 -26.40 -26.70 4.68
C TYR A 565 -27.42 -27.49 3.88
N ASP A 566 -27.30 -28.81 3.87
CA ASP A 566 -28.25 -29.71 3.19
C ASP A 566 -29.56 -29.87 4.00
N ALA A 567 -30.49 -30.64 3.47
CA ALA A 567 -31.78 -30.90 4.08
C ALA A 567 -31.71 -31.58 5.47
N ASP A 568 -30.61 -32.25 5.77
CA ASP A 568 -30.36 -32.86 7.07
C ASP A 568 -29.63 -31.91 8.05
N GLY A 569 -29.31 -30.67 7.62
CA GLY A 569 -28.57 -29.68 8.37
C GLY A 569 -27.07 -29.90 8.42
N ALA A 570 -26.54 -30.78 7.56
CA ALA A 570 -25.12 -31.02 7.46
C ALA A 570 -24.45 -29.83 6.69
N LEU A 571 -23.37 -29.32 7.23
CA LEU A 571 -22.59 -28.25 6.61
C LEU A 571 -21.70 -28.82 5.50
N LEU A 572 -21.98 -28.47 4.25
CA LEU A 572 -21.31 -29.01 3.05
C LEU A 572 -20.13 -28.15 2.58
N GLY A 573 -20.15 -26.85 2.86
CA GLY A 573 -19.16 -25.92 2.34
C GLY A 573 -19.65 -24.46 2.35
N GLY A 574 -19.22 -23.67 1.37
CA GLY A 574 -19.60 -22.26 1.26
C GLY A 574 -19.88 -21.80 -0.18
N LEU A 575 -20.78 -20.85 -0.31
CA LEU A 575 -21.08 -20.07 -1.51
C LEU A 575 -20.54 -18.65 -1.33
N GLY A 576 -19.87 -18.11 -2.35
CA GLY A 576 -19.52 -16.70 -2.43
C GLY A 576 -20.02 -16.09 -3.72
N VAL A 577 -20.62 -14.92 -3.64
CA VAL A 577 -21.10 -14.11 -4.76
C VAL A 577 -20.43 -12.74 -4.72
N SER A 578 -20.02 -12.23 -5.87
CA SER A 578 -19.38 -10.91 -5.99
C SER A 578 -19.56 -10.30 -7.37
N GLY A 579 -19.91 -9.03 -7.43
CA GLY A 579 -20.06 -8.30 -8.70
C GLY A 579 -20.86 -7.01 -8.62
N ASP A 580 -21.42 -6.68 -7.47
CA ASP A 580 -22.15 -5.43 -7.22
C ASP A 580 -21.76 -4.88 -5.83
N THR A 581 -22.61 -4.11 -5.16
CA THR A 581 -22.38 -3.73 -3.78
C THR A 581 -22.36 -4.97 -2.87
N SER A 582 -21.62 -4.91 -1.77
CA SER A 582 -21.56 -6.04 -0.82
C SER A 582 -22.96 -6.40 -0.23
N CYS A 583 -23.86 -5.44 -0.16
CA CYS A 583 -25.25 -5.67 0.27
C CYS A 583 -26.04 -6.44 -0.79
N THR A 584 -25.88 -6.08 -2.04
CA THR A 584 -26.50 -6.78 -3.17
C THR A 584 -25.88 -8.17 -3.37
N ASP A 585 -24.55 -8.29 -3.24
CA ASP A 585 -23.87 -9.59 -3.26
C ASP A 585 -24.47 -10.54 -2.23
N HIS A 586 -24.78 -10.05 -1.01
CA HIS A 586 -25.43 -10.85 0.03
C HIS A 586 -26.87 -11.24 -0.34
N ILE A 587 -27.67 -10.31 -0.86
CA ILE A 587 -29.05 -10.56 -1.31
C ILE A 587 -29.09 -11.65 -2.38
N ILE A 588 -28.19 -11.54 -3.37
CA ILE A 588 -28.07 -12.53 -4.44
C ILE A 588 -27.63 -13.89 -3.87
N ALA A 589 -26.60 -13.91 -3.01
CA ALA A 589 -26.11 -15.15 -2.40
C ALA A 589 -27.22 -15.86 -1.60
N TRP A 590 -28.03 -15.09 -0.84
CA TRP A 590 -29.18 -15.65 -0.10
C TRP A 590 -30.20 -16.33 -1.01
N LYS A 591 -30.62 -15.63 -2.06
CA LYS A 591 -31.59 -16.16 -3.05
C LYS A 591 -31.03 -17.33 -3.83
N VAL A 592 -29.73 -17.33 -4.15
CA VAL A 592 -29.07 -18.46 -4.83
C VAL A 592 -29.02 -19.67 -3.91
N ARG A 593 -28.68 -19.50 -2.62
CA ARG A 593 -28.64 -20.59 -1.63
C ARG A 593 -30.02 -21.22 -1.45
N ASP A 594 -31.07 -20.40 -1.30
CA ASP A 594 -32.49 -20.85 -1.24
C ASP A 594 -32.88 -21.64 -2.49
N ALA A 595 -32.64 -21.09 -3.69
CA ALA A 595 -32.97 -21.78 -4.94
C ALA A 595 -32.19 -23.08 -5.18
N LEU A 596 -31.06 -23.27 -4.54
CA LEU A 596 -30.28 -24.52 -4.55
C LEU A 596 -30.74 -25.52 -3.47
N GLY A 597 -31.64 -25.13 -2.55
CA GLY A 597 -32.09 -25.95 -1.43
C GLY A 597 -30.99 -26.29 -0.42
N LEU A 598 -30.03 -25.36 -0.25
CA LEU A 598 -28.85 -25.53 0.63
C LEU A 598 -28.87 -24.54 1.81
N ASP A 599 -30.03 -24.19 2.27
CA ASP A 599 -30.32 -23.12 3.23
C ASP A 599 -30.89 -23.62 4.57
N ASN A 600 -30.71 -24.90 4.90
CA ASN A 600 -31.16 -25.44 6.20
C ASN A 600 -30.23 -24.98 7.35
N VAL A 601 -30.16 -23.66 7.51
CA VAL A 601 -29.27 -22.94 8.44
C VAL A 601 -29.65 -23.21 9.88
N PRO A 602 -28.74 -23.66 10.76
CA PRO A 602 -29.09 -24.06 12.13
C PRO A 602 -29.47 -22.87 13.01
N ARG A 603 -28.68 -21.84 13.01
CA ARG A 603 -28.90 -20.51 13.63
C ARG A 603 -27.75 -19.59 13.25
N GLY A 604 -27.98 -18.27 13.36
CA GLY A 604 -26.96 -17.23 13.16
C GLY A 604 -27.05 -16.12 14.19
N VAL A 605 -26.44 -14.99 13.88
CA VAL A 605 -26.28 -13.83 14.77
C VAL A 605 -27.20 -12.66 14.42
N SER A 606 -27.95 -12.77 13.33
CA SER A 606 -28.89 -11.71 12.92
C SER A 606 -30.08 -11.59 13.88
N PRO A 607 -30.83 -10.48 13.87
CA PRO A 607 -32.04 -10.33 14.65
C PRO A 607 -33.14 -11.38 14.37
N SER A 608 -33.14 -11.97 13.17
CA SER A 608 -34.03 -13.08 12.78
C SER A 608 -33.52 -14.45 13.24
N GLY A 609 -32.34 -14.53 13.84
CA GLY A 609 -31.74 -15.76 14.35
C GLY A 609 -31.03 -16.60 13.31
N ASP A 610 -30.78 -16.05 12.13
CA ASP A 610 -30.10 -16.62 10.99
C ASP A 610 -28.77 -15.91 10.69
N ASP A 611 -28.13 -16.21 9.55
CA ASP A 611 -26.88 -15.60 9.10
C ASP A 611 -27.10 -14.38 8.15
N ASN A 612 -28.28 -13.75 8.19
CA ASN A 612 -28.54 -12.56 7.40
C ASN A 612 -27.57 -11.42 7.75
N ILE A 613 -27.35 -10.52 6.81
CA ILE A 613 -26.52 -9.33 7.04
C ILE A 613 -27.21 -8.39 8.04
N VAL A 614 -26.43 -7.77 8.90
CA VAL A 614 -26.91 -6.89 9.97
C VAL A 614 -26.49 -5.45 9.68
N PHE A 615 -27.45 -4.51 9.72
CA PHE A 615 -27.23 -3.08 9.53
C PHE A 615 -27.51 -2.31 10.82
N ASP A 616 -26.60 -2.41 11.79
CA ASP A 616 -26.74 -1.77 13.10
C ASP A 616 -25.57 -0.86 13.49
N ILE A 617 -24.72 -0.50 12.50
CA ILE A 617 -23.60 0.40 12.72
C ILE A 617 -24.13 1.82 12.93
N GLN A 618 -23.82 2.39 14.10
CA GLN A 618 -24.18 3.75 14.49
C GLN A 618 -22.92 4.56 14.81
N VAL A 619 -23.03 5.90 14.73
CA VAL A 619 -21.97 6.79 15.17
C VAL A 619 -22.11 6.98 16.68
N ASP A 620 -21.10 6.61 17.45
CA ASP A 620 -21.08 6.79 18.90
C ASP A 620 -20.83 8.26 19.30
N LYS A 621 -20.83 8.54 20.60
CA LYS A 621 -20.58 9.89 21.17
C LYS A 621 -19.19 10.46 20.85
N ASN A 622 -18.25 9.61 20.41
CA ASN A 622 -16.88 9.99 20.03
C ASN A 622 -16.73 10.13 18.51
N GLY A 623 -17.82 9.97 17.74
CA GLY A 623 -17.80 10.01 16.28
C GLY A 623 -17.34 8.69 15.62
N GLN A 624 -17.17 7.62 16.40
CA GLN A 624 -16.75 6.32 15.87
C GLN A 624 -17.96 5.52 15.37
N ARG A 625 -17.78 4.80 14.27
CA ARG A 625 -18.80 3.88 13.72
C ARG A 625 -18.71 2.55 14.44
N VAL A 626 -19.71 2.23 15.24
CA VAL A 626 -19.74 1.03 16.08
C VAL A 626 -21.01 0.25 15.80
N SER A 627 -20.88 -1.07 15.62
CA SER A 627 -22.03 -1.98 15.57
C SER A 627 -22.57 -2.24 16.97
N ALA A 628 -23.88 -2.10 17.16
CA ALA A 628 -24.52 -2.34 18.44
C ALA A 628 -24.50 -3.82 18.86
N SER A 629 -24.59 -4.74 17.89
CA SER A 629 -24.49 -6.19 18.10
C SER A 629 -23.06 -6.73 18.06
N GLY A 630 -22.11 -5.97 17.45
CA GLY A 630 -20.77 -6.45 17.11
C GLY A 630 -20.69 -7.24 15.80
N TRP A 631 -21.82 -7.46 15.10
CA TRP A 631 -21.95 -8.25 13.88
C TRP A 631 -22.36 -7.45 12.64
N GLY A 632 -22.40 -6.12 12.77
CA GLY A 632 -22.92 -5.23 11.73
C GLY A 632 -21.96 -4.97 10.58
N GLN A 633 -22.55 -4.73 9.40
CA GLN A 633 -21.89 -4.22 8.21
C GLN A 633 -22.47 -2.83 7.88
N PRO A 634 -21.70 -1.93 7.22
CA PRO A 634 -22.23 -0.68 6.70
C PRO A 634 -23.32 -0.90 5.65
N THR A 635 -24.30 0.01 5.60
CA THR A 635 -25.28 0.06 4.51
C THR A 635 -24.63 0.52 3.22
N CYS A 636 -25.16 0.08 2.08
CA CYS A 636 -24.66 0.45 0.76
C CYS A 636 -25.38 1.66 0.15
N GLY A 637 -26.49 2.10 0.74
CA GLY A 637 -27.17 3.34 0.34
C GLY A 637 -28.10 3.25 -0.89
N LEU A 638 -28.48 2.05 -1.29
CA LEU A 638 -29.33 1.79 -2.46
C LEU A 638 -30.61 0.99 -2.12
N ASP A 639 -31.24 1.30 -1.01
CA ASP A 639 -32.47 0.68 -0.48
C ASP A 639 -32.39 -0.83 -0.11
N GLU A 640 -31.18 -1.41 -0.08
CA GLU A 640 -30.96 -2.83 0.21
C GLU A 640 -31.44 -3.25 1.60
N GLU A 641 -31.43 -2.32 2.57
CA GLU A 641 -31.90 -2.59 3.95
C GLU A 641 -33.32 -3.16 4.01
N LYS A 642 -34.22 -2.64 3.16
CA LYS A 642 -35.61 -3.13 3.11
C LYS A 642 -35.68 -4.53 2.51
N ILE A 643 -34.87 -4.78 1.48
CA ILE A 643 -34.80 -6.08 0.81
C ILE A 643 -34.27 -7.12 1.79
N VAL A 644 -33.15 -6.82 2.45
CA VAL A 644 -32.51 -7.67 3.45
C VAL A 644 -33.47 -8.02 4.60
N ALA A 645 -34.20 -7.04 5.13
CA ALA A 645 -35.20 -7.27 6.17
C ALA A 645 -36.36 -8.16 5.71
N GLY A 646 -36.61 -8.25 4.40
CA GLY A 646 -37.64 -9.08 3.79
C GLY A 646 -37.18 -10.51 3.45
N LEU A 647 -35.85 -10.76 3.35
CA LEU A 647 -35.29 -12.03 2.90
C LEU A 647 -35.80 -13.24 3.71
N PRO A 648 -35.77 -13.24 5.07
CA PRO A 648 -36.23 -14.42 5.83
C PRO A 648 -37.72 -14.73 5.66
N LYS A 649 -38.51 -13.78 5.17
CA LYS A 649 -39.93 -13.97 4.90
C LYS A 649 -40.21 -14.47 3.49
N SER A 650 -39.45 -13.95 2.51
CA SER A 650 -39.66 -14.25 1.09
C SER A 650 -38.89 -15.48 0.62
N PHE A 651 -37.81 -15.78 1.29
CA PHE A 651 -36.88 -16.88 1.08
C PHE A 651 -36.52 -17.45 2.47
N PRO A 652 -37.46 -18.17 3.11
CA PRO A 652 -37.28 -18.65 4.47
C PRO A 652 -36.18 -19.70 4.52
N ILE A 653 -35.35 -19.64 5.58
CA ILE A 653 -34.36 -20.68 5.82
C ILE A 653 -35.01 -21.94 6.36
N GLY A 654 -34.42 -23.10 6.06
CA GLY A 654 -34.87 -24.40 6.51
C GLY A 654 -35.48 -25.25 5.38
N PRO A 655 -35.91 -26.50 5.69
CA PRO A 655 -36.43 -27.34 4.65
C PRO A 655 -37.67 -26.71 4.02
N ASN A 656 -37.61 -26.46 2.73
CA ASN A 656 -38.76 -26.02 1.96
C ASN A 656 -39.85 -27.10 2.02
N GLU A 657 -41.01 -26.79 2.68
CA GLU A 657 -42.18 -27.70 2.75
C GLU A 657 -42.82 -27.87 1.37
#